data_fb6ff1fc2ca6186a954c8cfc63037285
#
_entry.id   fb6ff1fc2ca6186a954c8cfc63037285
#
_cell.length_a   1.000
_cell.length_b   1.000
_cell.length_c   1.000
_cell.angle_alpha   90.00
_cell.angle_beta   90.00
_cell.angle_gamma   90.00
#
_symmetry.space_group_name_H-M   'P 1'
#
loop_
_entity.id
_entity.type
_entity.pdbx_description
1 polymer ?
#
loop_
_entity_poly.entity_id
_entity_poly.type
_entity_poly.pdbx_seq_one_letter_code
_entity_poly.pdbx_strand_id
1 'polypeptide(L)'
;MTRRFVHLLVFLLLLDVCTSARAQQAAQRRSPGFDVEEATIERIQQAILKKQITTQGVVEAYLRRIQAYNGTCVNEPQGILGPITPIARAGQINALSTLNLRPRARAAWGFDARKARSMTDMVDEARNMPDSLETAAAQDQQFAKTGRLVGPLHGVVLAIKDQYDTFDMRTTSGADADYANDRPPDDATFVRRLRDAGAIILAKANLAEYAVDGARSSFGGTFCNPYDTEREPGMSSAGSATAVAANLVTCAIGEETVVSIRWPAAVNSLVGLAPTQELVSRDGMMGAGLNMRVGPMCRTVQDAARVLDAFAGYDPKDEMTVFSVNRKPSQPYASFAVEKRLDGVRIGVLREYMSRKLFAQADEESIGLIERAVADLRKLGATIVDPGAAGELFTRCIARYAPELANSAFARQYPKLFPTDVSAQAGADQIATLLQLREDPSRVPPELTLRTLNAGGFGATGEGKYWINRYLSERGDANIKSNADLITRARFYQDPNFPDRKQAREQAERATALDTSVRLQGRFAVQTVLLQCMQEQRLDALVSPMSTIPPRKLTAPREPAVNGRTPIGWSLIGQQGFPVITVPAGFARSIWDRVAEGNGTRLVGPVSAALPVGVDFIARPFDEPMLFRIASAYEAATRHRRPPPDFGPLPARR
;
A
#
# COMPACT_ATOMS: atom_id res chain seq x y z
N MET A 1 21.02 66.52 -51.39
CA MET A 1 20.09 66.04 -50.28
C MET A 1 19.65 64.57 -50.41
N THR A 2 20.09 63.80 -51.40
CA THR A 2 19.54 62.45 -51.70
C THR A 2 20.35 61.27 -51.15
N ARG A 3 21.55 61.44 -50.61
CA ARG A 3 22.39 60.31 -50.10
C ARG A 3 22.18 60.02 -48.58
N ARG A 4 21.67 60.99 -47.81
CA ARG A 4 21.43 60.77 -46.36
C ARG A 4 20.09 60.07 -46.04
N PHE A 5 19.13 60.15 -46.95
CA PHE A 5 17.82 59.47 -46.75
C PHE A 5 17.87 57.96 -47.01
N VAL A 6 18.71 57.51 -47.90
CA VAL A 6 18.84 56.06 -48.20
C VAL A 6 19.51 55.29 -47.05
N HIS A 7 20.48 55.89 -46.35
CA HIS A 7 21.12 55.24 -45.19
C HIS A 7 20.22 55.17 -43.96
N LEU A 8 19.29 56.11 -43.80
CA LEU A 8 18.34 56.10 -42.69
C LEU A 8 17.25 55.03 -42.88
N LEU A 9 16.78 54.81 -44.12
CA LEU A 9 15.81 53.76 -44.46
C LEU A 9 16.37 52.35 -44.34
N VAL A 10 17.65 52.15 -44.71
CA VAL A 10 18.32 50.83 -44.58
C VAL A 10 18.60 50.51 -43.10
N PHE A 11 18.90 51.51 -42.25
CA PHE A 11 19.11 51.33 -40.82
C PHE A 11 17.80 51.04 -40.08
N LEU A 12 16.69 51.64 -40.49
CA LEU A 12 15.35 51.36 -39.94
C LEU A 12 14.83 49.96 -40.36
N LEU A 13 15.07 49.54 -41.60
CA LEU A 13 14.73 48.20 -42.08
C LEU A 13 15.58 47.09 -41.41
N LEU A 14 16.85 47.35 -41.10
CA LEU A 14 17.72 46.42 -40.37
C LEU A 14 17.34 46.35 -38.86
N LEU A 15 16.87 47.40 -38.27
CA LEU A 15 16.36 47.39 -36.89
C LEU A 15 15.02 46.65 -36.77
N ASP A 16 14.11 46.74 -37.75
CA ASP A 16 12.86 46.01 -37.80
C ASP A 16 13.07 44.52 -38.04
N VAL A 17 14.04 44.13 -38.86
CA VAL A 17 14.39 42.71 -39.06
C VAL A 17 15.07 42.10 -37.83
N CYS A 18 15.91 42.89 -37.12
CA CYS A 18 16.52 42.42 -35.87
C CYS A 18 15.52 42.35 -34.69
N THR A 19 14.52 43.25 -34.64
CA THR A 19 13.46 43.21 -33.61
C THR A 19 12.45 42.11 -33.92
N SER A 20 12.10 41.87 -35.20
CA SER A 20 11.23 40.76 -35.56
C SER A 20 11.90 39.41 -35.40
N ALA A 21 13.22 39.27 -35.66
CA ALA A 21 13.98 38.03 -35.38
C ALA A 21 14.12 37.76 -33.86
N ARG A 22 14.33 38.80 -33.05
CA ARG A 22 14.30 38.65 -31.58
C ARG A 22 12.90 38.41 -31.03
N ALA A 23 11.86 38.99 -31.61
CA ALA A 23 10.48 38.67 -31.26
C ALA A 23 10.07 37.28 -31.72
N GLN A 24 10.56 36.77 -32.87
CA GLN A 24 10.37 35.37 -33.28
C GLN A 24 11.19 34.39 -32.47
N GLN A 25 12.39 34.72 -32.01
CA GLN A 25 13.12 33.90 -31.03
C GLN A 25 12.51 33.95 -29.63
N ALA A 26 11.91 35.06 -29.21
CA ALA A 26 11.15 35.14 -27.96
C ALA A 26 9.77 34.48 -28.07
N ALA A 27 9.23 34.33 -29.27
CA ALA A 27 7.98 33.65 -29.57
C ALA A 27 8.15 32.18 -29.96
N GLN A 28 9.36 31.59 -29.91
CA GLN A 28 9.48 30.16 -29.62
C GLN A 28 8.93 29.93 -28.21
N ARG A 29 7.61 29.88 -28.13
CA ARG A 29 6.89 29.36 -26.98
C ARG A 29 7.55 28.05 -26.66
N ARG A 30 8.34 28.00 -25.56
CA ARG A 30 8.70 26.75 -24.93
C ARG A 30 7.38 25.99 -24.80
N SER A 31 7.23 24.91 -25.51
CA SER A 31 6.14 23.96 -25.29
C SER A 31 6.07 23.79 -23.77
N PRO A 32 4.91 23.94 -23.12
CA PRO A 32 4.86 23.75 -21.69
C PRO A 32 5.47 22.39 -21.41
N GLY A 33 6.59 22.39 -20.65
CA GLY A 33 7.36 21.18 -20.39
C GLY A 33 6.42 20.14 -19.81
N PHE A 34 6.64 18.86 -20.08
CA PHE A 34 5.83 17.77 -19.53
C PHE A 34 5.82 17.87 -18.00
N ASP A 35 4.64 17.82 -17.41
CA ASP A 35 4.45 17.80 -15.96
C ASP A 35 4.20 16.37 -15.48
N VAL A 36 4.93 15.96 -14.43
CA VAL A 36 4.79 14.64 -13.79
C VAL A 36 3.62 14.57 -12.82
N GLU A 37 2.98 15.69 -12.50
CA GLU A 37 1.81 15.72 -11.64
C GLU A 37 0.66 14.95 -12.27
N GLU A 38 0.07 14.01 -11.51
CA GLU A 38 -0.96 13.08 -11.98
C GLU A 38 -0.61 12.36 -13.31
N ALA A 39 0.69 12.27 -13.64
CA ALA A 39 1.13 11.57 -14.84
C ALA A 39 1.02 10.05 -14.66
N THR A 40 0.37 9.38 -15.61
CA THR A 40 0.34 7.92 -15.71
C THR A 40 1.61 7.39 -16.36
N ILE A 41 1.87 6.09 -16.21
CA ILE A 41 2.97 5.39 -16.90
C ILE A 41 2.87 5.65 -18.42
N GLU A 42 1.67 5.53 -18.98
CA GLU A 42 1.45 5.77 -20.41
C GLU A 42 1.79 7.20 -20.82
N ARG A 43 1.35 8.21 -20.06
CA ARG A 43 1.64 9.61 -20.35
C ARG A 43 3.15 9.90 -20.31
N ILE A 44 3.87 9.35 -19.33
CA ILE A 44 5.33 9.49 -19.21
C ILE A 44 6.00 8.88 -20.44
N GLN A 45 5.66 7.65 -20.80
CA GLN A 45 6.25 6.96 -21.95
C GLN A 45 5.95 7.66 -23.27
N GLN A 46 4.72 8.13 -23.47
CA GLN A 46 4.35 8.92 -24.64
C GLN A 46 5.12 10.25 -24.73
N ALA A 47 5.37 10.91 -23.60
CA ALA A 47 6.16 12.13 -23.57
C ALA A 47 7.63 11.89 -23.92
N ILE A 48 8.21 10.76 -23.46
CA ILE A 48 9.58 10.34 -23.83
C ILE A 48 9.66 10.01 -25.33
N LEU A 49 8.72 9.20 -25.85
CA LEU A 49 8.67 8.84 -27.27
C LEU A 49 8.52 10.07 -28.17
N LYS A 50 7.76 11.08 -27.75
CA LYS A 50 7.59 12.37 -28.43
C LYS A 50 8.72 13.36 -28.16
N LYS A 51 9.75 12.98 -27.39
CA LYS A 51 10.88 13.83 -26.99
C LYS A 51 10.47 15.13 -26.27
N GLN A 52 9.35 15.11 -25.58
CA GLN A 52 8.87 16.23 -24.75
C GLN A 52 9.62 16.30 -23.41
N ILE A 53 10.11 15.16 -22.94
CA ILE A 53 10.94 15.02 -21.75
C ILE A 53 11.91 13.85 -21.97
N THR A 54 13.06 13.85 -21.30
CA THR A 54 13.97 12.71 -21.20
C THR A 54 13.66 11.88 -19.97
N THR A 55 14.15 10.66 -19.88
CA THR A 55 14.02 9.84 -18.67
C THR A 55 14.69 10.52 -17.47
N GLN A 56 15.87 11.10 -17.67
CA GLN A 56 16.54 11.91 -16.65
C GLN A 56 15.67 13.11 -16.23
N GLY A 57 15.03 13.79 -17.20
CA GLY A 57 14.10 14.88 -16.92
C GLY A 57 12.90 14.47 -16.08
N VAL A 58 12.38 13.25 -16.22
CA VAL A 58 11.31 12.69 -15.36
C VAL A 58 11.82 12.54 -13.92
N VAL A 59 13.01 11.94 -13.73
CA VAL A 59 13.62 11.80 -12.39
C VAL A 59 13.83 13.17 -11.75
N GLU A 60 14.40 14.13 -12.48
CA GLU A 60 14.62 15.50 -12.01
C GLU A 60 13.31 16.23 -11.65
N ALA A 61 12.22 15.99 -12.39
CA ALA A 61 10.92 16.54 -12.07
C ALA A 61 10.39 16.00 -10.73
N TYR A 62 10.55 14.71 -10.46
CA TYR A 62 10.21 14.12 -9.16
C TYR A 62 11.16 14.60 -8.05
N LEU A 63 12.46 14.75 -8.29
CA LEU A 63 13.40 15.30 -7.30
C LEU A 63 13.01 16.72 -6.87
N ARG A 64 12.56 17.58 -7.81
CA ARG A 64 12.02 18.91 -7.46
C ARG A 64 10.82 18.81 -6.52
N ARG A 65 9.90 17.89 -6.76
CA ARG A 65 8.74 17.69 -5.89
C ARG A 65 9.14 17.13 -4.53
N ILE A 66 10.09 16.20 -4.49
CA ILE A 66 10.65 15.67 -3.24
C ILE A 66 11.31 16.79 -2.42
N GLN A 67 12.07 17.67 -3.05
CA GLN A 67 12.66 18.85 -2.40
C GLN A 67 11.59 19.79 -1.82
N ALA A 68 10.48 19.96 -2.53
CA ALA A 68 9.41 20.86 -2.11
C ALA A 68 8.52 20.29 -1.00
N TYR A 69 8.29 18.96 -0.97
CA TYR A 69 7.19 18.37 -0.19
C TYR A 69 7.60 17.24 0.77
N ASN A 70 8.83 16.72 0.71
CA ASN A 70 9.26 15.59 1.54
C ASN A 70 10.01 15.99 2.82
N GLY A 71 9.73 17.16 3.36
CA GLY A 71 10.27 17.61 4.64
C GLY A 71 9.44 17.15 5.84
N THR A 72 9.83 17.61 7.03
CA THR A 72 9.21 17.28 8.31
C THR A 72 7.82 17.89 8.45
N CYS A 73 6.85 17.11 8.90
CA CYS A 73 5.45 17.53 9.11
C CYS A 73 5.07 17.65 10.60
N VAL A 74 6.02 17.43 11.50
CA VAL A 74 5.84 17.55 12.95
C VAL A 74 7.04 18.27 13.57
N ASN A 75 6.83 18.88 14.72
CA ASN A 75 7.91 19.36 15.59
C ASN A 75 8.38 18.21 16.47
N GLU A 76 9.67 17.96 16.49
CA GLU A 76 10.36 16.92 17.28
C GLU A 76 11.43 17.58 18.18
N PRO A 77 11.05 18.31 19.24
CA PRO A 77 11.98 19.14 20.03
C PRO A 77 13.06 18.33 20.76
N GLN A 78 12.82 17.05 20.97
CA GLN A 78 13.76 16.10 21.57
C GLN A 78 14.33 15.10 20.53
N GLY A 79 14.24 15.43 19.25
CA GLY A 79 14.64 14.57 18.15
C GLY A 79 13.60 13.48 17.80
N ILE A 80 13.93 12.68 16.81
CA ILE A 80 13.04 11.66 16.24
C ILE A 80 12.47 10.67 17.26
N LEU A 81 13.19 10.36 18.33
CA LEU A 81 12.75 9.41 19.36
C LEU A 81 11.86 10.05 20.43
N GLY A 82 11.82 11.37 20.51
CA GLY A 82 11.07 12.15 21.50
C GLY A 82 9.59 12.34 21.15
N PRO A 83 8.85 13.09 21.97
CA PRO A 83 7.47 13.45 21.70
C PRO A 83 7.34 14.32 20.44
N ILE A 84 6.17 14.23 19.79
CA ILE A 84 5.87 14.99 18.58
C ILE A 84 4.74 15.99 18.83
N THR A 85 4.76 17.09 18.07
CA THR A 85 3.63 18.02 17.94
C THR A 85 3.34 18.21 16.45
N PRO A 86 2.13 17.88 15.96
CA PRO A 86 1.77 18.08 14.56
C PRO A 86 1.87 19.56 14.15
N ILE A 87 2.32 19.80 12.93
CA ILE A 87 2.32 21.13 12.31
C ILE A 87 1.06 21.25 11.45
N ALA A 88 0.18 22.18 11.81
CA ALA A 88 -1.03 22.41 11.03
C ALA A 88 -0.68 22.85 9.61
N ARG A 89 -1.26 22.17 8.61
CA ARG A 89 -0.99 22.43 7.18
C ARG A 89 0.51 22.52 6.88
N ALA A 90 1.28 21.54 7.32
CA ALA A 90 2.73 21.55 7.21
C ALA A 90 3.26 21.73 5.78
N GLY A 91 2.47 21.35 4.73
CA GLY A 91 2.92 21.33 3.35
C GLY A 91 4.07 20.35 3.10
N GLN A 92 4.32 19.46 4.05
CA GLN A 92 5.40 18.48 4.09
C GLN A 92 4.85 17.16 4.61
N ILE A 93 5.42 16.01 4.16
CA ILE A 93 4.85 14.69 4.50
C ILE A 93 5.87 13.66 4.99
N ASN A 94 7.16 13.87 4.80
CA ASN A 94 8.25 12.94 5.16
C ASN A 94 8.05 11.49 4.66
N ALA A 95 7.55 11.37 3.43
CA ALA A 95 7.19 10.07 2.82
C ALA A 95 8.39 9.18 2.49
N LEU A 96 9.54 9.76 2.17
CA LEU A 96 10.72 9.07 1.67
C LEU A 96 11.87 9.21 2.67
N SER A 97 12.42 8.07 3.10
CA SER A 97 13.48 8.01 4.11
C SER A 97 14.89 8.05 3.50
N THR A 98 15.08 7.45 2.32
CA THR A 98 16.37 7.31 1.63
C THR A 98 16.20 7.66 0.15
N LEU A 99 17.19 8.31 -0.45
CA LEU A 99 17.20 8.64 -1.88
C LEU A 99 18.36 7.94 -2.59
N ASN A 100 18.09 7.35 -3.74
CA ASN A 100 19.10 6.70 -4.58
C ASN A 100 19.86 7.74 -5.40
N LEU A 101 20.66 8.54 -4.70
CA LEU A 101 21.50 9.59 -5.27
C LEU A 101 22.93 9.49 -4.71
N ARG A 102 23.92 9.66 -5.58
CA ARG A 102 25.31 9.83 -5.13
C ARG A 102 25.47 11.08 -4.25
N PRO A 103 26.47 11.14 -3.36
CA PRO A 103 26.64 12.25 -2.41
C PRO A 103 26.68 13.62 -3.09
N ARG A 104 27.39 13.72 -4.22
CA ARG A 104 27.49 14.97 -4.98
C ARG A 104 26.14 15.41 -5.56
N ALA A 105 25.40 14.47 -6.13
CA ALA A 105 24.06 14.75 -6.67
C ALA A 105 23.09 15.10 -5.53
N ARG A 106 23.10 14.33 -4.43
CA ARG A 106 22.28 14.61 -3.25
C ARG A 106 22.52 16.01 -2.67
N ALA A 107 23.79 16.40 -2.50
CA ALA A 107 24.16 17.72 -2.02
C ALA A 107 23.76 18.84 -3.00
N ALA A 108 23.95 18.64 -4.30
CA ALA A 108 23.55 19.60 -5.34
C ALA A 108 22.02 19.83 -5.36
N TRP A 109 21.23 18.83 -5.00
CA TRP A 109 19.77 18.94 -4.83
C TRP A 109 19.37 19.47 -3.44
N GLY A 110 20.31 19.70 -2.51
CA GLY A 110 20.06 20.22 -1.17
C GLY A 110 19.41 19.22 -0.22
N PHE A 111 19.54 17.91 -0.49
CA PHE A 111 18.99 16.88 0.39
C PHE A 111 19.95 16.57 1.54
N ASP A 112 19.38 16.33 2.71
CA ASP A 112 20.06 15.99 3.95
C ASP A 112 20.96 14.73 3.80
N ALA A 113 22.06 14.68 4.53
CA ALA A 113 22.97 13.54 4.57
C ALA A 113 22.27 12.25 5.06
N ARG A 114 21.25 12.37 5.91
CA ARG A 114 20.44 11.22 6.36
C ARG A 114 19.66 10.52 5.23
N LYS A 115 19.46 11.20 4.09
CA LYS A 115 18.86 10.60 2.88
C LYS A 115 19.87 9.79 2.05
N ALA A 116 21.10 9.56 2.54
CA ALA A 116 22.14 8.80 1.88
C ALA A 116 21.73 7.34 1.60
N ARG A 117 22.25 6.77 0.52
CA ARG A 117 22.04 5.36 0.15
C ARG A 117 22.55 4.39 1.22
N SER A 118 23.64 4.72 1.88
CA SER A 118 24.21 4.01 3.01
C SER A 118 24.93 5.01 3.93
N MET A 119 25.07 4.65 5.21
CA MET A 119 25.88 5.38 6.20
C MET A 119 27.11 4.59 6.64
N THR A 120 27.22 3.34 6.23
CA THR A 120 28.27 2.40 6.68
C THR A 120 29.09 1.83 5.52
N ASP A 121 28.56 1.86 4.29
CA ASP A 121 29.16 1.26 3.09
C ASP A 121 29.62 2.37 2.13
N MET A 122 30.70 2.11 1.40
CA MET A 122 31.26 2.97 0.34
C MET A 122 30.50 2.85 -0.99
N VAL A 123 29.23 2.43 -0.96
CA VAL A 123 28.35 2.25 -2.14
C VAL A 123 28.33 3.48 -3.06
N ASP A 124 28.50 4.65 -2.49
CA ASP A 124 28.51 5.90 -3.24
C ASP A 124 29.73 6.08 -4.16
N GLU A 125 30.82 5.35 -3.92
CA GLU A 125 32.02 5.33 -4.77
C GLU A 125 32.01 4.16 -5.78
N ALA A 126 31.12 3.17 -5.58
CA ALA A 126 31.05 1.99 -6.44
C ALA A 126 30.50 2.32 -7.82
N ARG A 127 31.31 2.12 -8.87
CA ARG A 127 30.94 2.40 -10.28
C ARG A 127 29.84 1.46 -10.79
N ASN A 128 29.79 0.24 -10.29
CA ASN A 128 28.80 -0.78 -10.65
C ASN A 128 27.44 -0.61 -9.94
N MET A 129 27.30 0.45 -9.11
CA MET A 129 26.04 0.80 -8.44
C MET A 129 25.57 2.19 -8.86
N PRO A 130 25.07 2.34 -10.09
CA PRO A 130 24.60 3.63 -10.60
C PRO A 130 23.44 4.15 -9.74
N ASP A 131 23.38 5.45 -9.56
CA ASP A 131 22.24 6.09 -8.92
C ASP A 131 21.06 6.27 -9.91
N SER A 132 19.95 6.82 -9.42
CA SER A 132 18.74 7.00 -10.23
C SER A 132 18.96 7.93 -11.44
N LEU A 133 19.80 8.96 -11.31
CA LEU A 133 20.10 9.87 -12.42
C LEU A 133 21.01 9.21 -13.46
N GLU A 134 22.00 8.44 -13.02
CA GLU A 134 22.86 7.67 -13.89
C GLU A 134 22.09 6.58 -14.65
N THR A 135 21.18 5.89 -13.94
CA THR A 135 20.27 4.89 -14.55
C THR A 135 19.37 5.52 -15.60
N ALA A 136 18.79 6.69 -15.30
CA ALA A 136 17.95 7.43 -16.22
C ALA A 136 18.73 7.90 -17.46
N ALA A 137 19.93 8.44 -17.26
CA ALA A 137 20.82 8.86 -18.36
C ALA A 137 21.21 7.68 -19.28
N ALA A 138 21.45 6.49 -18.70
CA ALA A 138 21.73 5.28 -19.49
C ALA A 138 20.51 4.86 -20.33
N GLN A 139 19.28 4.96 -19.79
CA GLN A 139 18.05 4.72 -20.56
C GLN A 139 17.89 5.73 -21.70
N ASP A 140 18.16 7.02 -21.46
CA ASP A 140 18.12 8.06 -22.50
C ASP A 140 19.15 7.79 -23.62
N GLN A 141 20.37 7.36 -23.27
CA GLN A 141 21.40 6.99 -24.25
C GLN A 141 20.97 5.77 -25.09
N GLN A 142 20.37 4.75 -24.45
CA GLN A 142 19.88 3.58 -25.16
C GLN A 142 18.70 3.95 -26.09
N PHE A 143 17.76 4.76 -25.59
CA PHE A 143 16.65 5.28 -26.39
C PHE A 143 17.13 6.10 -27.59
N ALA A 144 18.12 6.98 -27.39
CA ALA A 144 18.71 7.76 -28.48
C ALA A 144 19.35 6.89 -29.59
N LYS A 145 19.96 5.75 -29.19
CA LYS A 145 20.59 4.80 -30.15
C LYS A 145 19.56 3.93 -30.88
N THR A 146 18.50 3.50 -30.21
CA THR A 146 17.59 2.45 -30.70
C THR A 146 16.22 2.95 -31.14
N GLY A 147 15.80 4.13 -30.67
CA GLY A 147 14.45 4.66 -30.82
C GLY A 147 13.38 3.84 -30.04
N ARG A 148 13.81 2.90 -29.20
CA ARG A 148 12.92 1.99 -28.47
C ARG A 148 13.08 2.16 -26.97
N LEU A 149 11.96 2.03 -26.25
CA LEU A 149 11.96 1.94 -24.79
C LEU A 149 12.72 0.68 -24.35
N VAL A 150 13.44 0.72 -23.21
CA VAL A 150 14.24 -0.41 -22.70
C VAL A 150 13.38 -1.54 -22.14
N GLY A 151 12.14 -1.23 -21.78
CA GLY A 151 11.20 -2.20 -21.22
C GLY A 151 9.83 -1.58 -20.95
N PRO A 152 8.86 -2.37 -20.46
CA PRO A 152 7.48 -1.91 -20.22
C PRO A 152 7.37 -0.84 -19.14
N LEU A 153 8.38 -0.70 -18.27
CA LEU A 153 8.45 0.32 -17.24
C LEU A 153 9.55 1.38 -17.47
N HIS A 154 10.01 1.55 -18.72
CA HIS A 154 10.96 2.60 -19.06
C HIS A 154 10.47 3.98 -18.60
N GLY A 155 11.31 4.71 -17.88
CA GLY A 155 10.99 6.04 -17.35
C GLY A 155 10.03 6.06 -16.17
N VAL A 156 9.60 4.91 -15.68
CA VAL A 156 8.75 4.79 -14.49
C VAL A 156 9.60 4.89 -13.24
N VAL A 157 9.32 5.90 -12.42
CA VAL A 157 10.05 6.18 -11.18
C VAL A 157 9.28 5.61 -10.00
N LEU A 158 9.94 4.74 -9.22
CA LEU A 158 9.33 4.01 -8.12
C LEU A 158 9.98 4.32 -6.77
N ALA A 159 9.17 4.26 -5.70
CA ALA A 159 9.64 4.13 -4.34
C ALA A 159 9.34 2.72 -3.82
N ILE A 160 10.27 2.14 -3.07
CA ILE A 160 10.15 0.81 -2.47
C ILE A 160 10.02 0.97 -0.95
N LYS A 161 8.99 0.38 -0.35
CA LYS A 161 8.84 0.35 1.12
C LYS A 161 10.14 -0.11 1.77
N ASP A 162 10.61 0.60 2.77
CA ASP A 162 11.94 0.37 3.37
C ASP A 162 12.06 -0.94 4.18
N GLN A 163 11.15 -1.85 3.96
CA GLN A 163 11.15 -3.23 4.45
C GLN A 163 11.81 -4.20 3.45
N TYR A 164 12.00 -3.78 2.19
CA TYR A 164 12.50 -4.62 1.12
C TYR A 164 13.92 -4.29 0.73
N ASP A 165 14.67 -5.32 0.39
CA ASP A 165 16.05 -5.20 -0.02
C ASP A 165 16.18 -4.53 -1.39
N THR A 166 17.13 -3.60 -1.43
CA THR A 166 17.64 -2.94 -2.63
C THR A 166 19.16 -2.90 -2.53
N PHE A 167 19.86 -3.55 -3.44
CA PHE A 167 21.30 -3.73 -3.35
C PHE A 167 22.12 -2.43 -3.30
N ASP A 168 21.52 -1.34 -3.75
CA ASP A 168 22.13 0.00 -3.88
C ASP A 168 21.67 1.00 -2.81
N MET A 169 20.78 0.59 -1.90
CA MET A 169 20.34 1.42 -0.77
C MET A 169 20.17 0.58 0.50
N ARG A 170 20.30 1.22 1.63
CA ARG A 170 20.04 0.60 2.94
C ARG A 170 18.60 0.11 3.06
N THR A 171 18.42 -0.95 3.84
CA THR A 171 17.11 -1.50 4.21
C THR A 171 17.03 -1.55 5.73
N THR A 172 16.09 -0.79 6.31
CA THR A 172 16.00 -0.58 7.76
C THR A 172 14.73 -1.14 8.38
N SER A 173 13.68 -1.39 7.59
CA SER A 173 12.32 -1.64 8.09
C SER A 173 11.82 -0.54 9.06
N GLY A 174 12.31 0.69 8.85
CA GLY A 174 12.02 1.85 9.69
C GLY A 174 12.82 1.91 11.00
N ALA A 175 13.65 0.92 11.31
CA ALA A 175 14.43 0.88 12.55
C ALA A 175 15.80 1.52 12.38
N ASP A 176 16.17 2.40 13.31
CA ASP A 176 17.53 2.90 13.46
C ASP A 176 18.35 1.85 14.26
N ALA A 177 19.05 0.99 13.54
CA ALA A 177 19.81 -0.11 14.11
C ALA A 177 21.28 -0.07 13.68
N ASP A 178 22.16 -0.55 14.56
CA ASP A 178 23.62 -0.49 14.43
C ASP A 178 24.14 -1.64 13.55
N TYR A 179 23.76 -1.63 12.27
CA TYR A 179 24.28 -2.56 11.27
C TYR A 179 25.76 -2.30 10.99
N ALA A 180 26.55 -3.35 10.83
CA ALA A 180 27.91 -3.23 10.31
C ALA A 180 27.89 -2.80 8.83
N ASN A 181 26.93 -3.31 8.05
CA ASN A 181 26.57 -2.83 6.70
C ASN A 181 25.06 -2.63 6.62
N ASP A 182 24.59 -1.38 6.56
CA ASP A 182 23.17 -1.05 6.51
C ASP A 182 22.52 -1.37 5.16
N ARG A 183 23.32 -1.74 4.15
CA ARG A 183 22.88 -2.13 2.81
C ARG A 183 22.80 -3.67 2.69
N PRO A 184 21.70 -4.23 2.12
CA PRO A 184 21.59 -5.66 1.87
C PRO A 184 22.54 -6.11 0.73
N PRO A 185 22.84 -7.40 0.63
CA PRO A 185 23.78 -7.92 -0.38
C PRO A 185 23.22 -7.89 -1.80
N ASP A 186 21.91 -8.03 -1.97
CA ASP A 186 21.23 -8.07 -3.28
C ASP A 186 19.84 -7.38 -3.24
N ASP A 187 19.18 -7.32 -4.38
CA ASP A 187 17.80 -6.89 -4.50
C ASP A 187 16.84 -8.01 -4.07
N ALA A 188 15.73 -7.65 -3.46
CA ALA A 188 14.54 -8.50 -3.42
C ALA A 188 14.17 -8.93 -4.86
N THR A 189 13.71 -10.16 -5.05
CA THR A 189 13.41 -10.70 -6.39
C THR A 189 12.48 -9.80 -7.19
N PHE A 190 11.44 -9.24 -6.57
CA PHE A 190 10.52 -8.36 -7.28
C PHE A 190 11.18 -7.01 -7.65
N VAL A 191 12.12 -6.50 -6.85
CA VAL A 191 12.88 -5.26 -7.17
C VAL A 191 13.75 -5.47 -8.38
N ARG A 192 14.48 -6.59 -8.44
CA ARG A 192 15.26 -6.97 -9.62
C ARG A 192 14.39 -7.02 -10.88
N ARG A 193 13.22 -7.71 -10.79
CA ARG A 193 12.27 -7.80 -11.92
C ARG A 193 11.74 -6.44 -12.36
N LEU A 194 11.52 -5.50 -11.44
CA LEU A 194 11.14 -4.12 -11.78
C LEU A 194 12.26 -3.38 -12.52
N ARG A 195 13.52 -3.54 -12.08
CA ARG A 195 14.69 -2.97 -12.79
C ARG A 195 14.84 -3.58 -14.18
N ASP A 196 14.71 -4.88 -14.31
CA ASP A 196 14.78 -5.60 -15.61
C ASP A 196 13.68 -5.13 -16.56
N ALA A 197 12.52 -4.74 -16.06
CA ALA A 197 11.43 -4.13 -16.81
C ALA A 197 11.69 -2.64 -17.18
N GLY A 198 12.78 -2.04 -16.72
CA GLY A 198 13.16 -0.67 -17.00
C GLY A 198 12.69 0.37 -15.98
N ALA A 199 12.20 -0.04 -14.81
CA ALA A 199 11.85 0.90 -13.75
C ALA A 199 13.09 1.52 -13.09
N ILE A 200 12.95 2.76 -12.63
CA ILE A 200 13.98 3.50 -11.89
C ILE A 200 13.59 3.51 -10.41
N ILE A 201 14.40 2.87 -9.57
CA ILE A 201 14.19 2.86 -8.14
C ILE A 201 14.84 4.12 -7.53
N LEU A 202 14.01 5.12 -7.26
CA LEU A 202 14.46 6.44 -6.80
C LEU A 202 14.66 6.52 -5.29
N ALA A 203 13.85 5.80 -4.51
CA ALA A 203 13.83 6.01 -3.07
C ALA A 203 13.35 4.79 -2.28
N LYS A 204 13.70 4.78 -0.99
CA LYS A 204 13.03 3.96 0.02
C LYS A 204 11.91 4.78 0.66
N ALA A 205 10.71 4.21 0.71
CA ALA A 205 9.55 4.83 1.33
C ALA A 205 9.53 4.55 2.84
N ASN A 206 9.27 5.59 3.62
CA ASN A 206 9.09 5.49 5.07
C ASN A 206 7.92 4.55 5.42
N LEU A 207 7.96 3.94 6.58
CA LEU A 207 6.94 2.99 7.01
C LEU A 207 6.77 3.03 8.53
N ALA A 208 5.64 2.53 9.02
CA ALA A 208 5.54 2.21 10.44
C ALA A 208 6.59 1.14 10.79
N GLU A 209 7.40 1.43 11.80
CA GLU A 209 8.57 0.63 12.18
C GLU A 209 8.24 -0.85 12.31
N TYR A 210 9.01 -1.71 11.64
CA TYR A 210 8.79 -3.16 11.51
C TYR A 210 7.41 -3.56 10.95
N ALA A 211 6.80 -2.70 10.13
CA ALA A 211 5.48 -2.89 9.55
C ALA A 211 4.34 -3.08 10.60
N VAL A 212 4.50 -2.53 11.79
CA VAL A 212 3.48 -2.53 12.85
C VAL A 212 2.62 -1.27 12.75
N ASP A 213 1.75 -1.02 13.74
CA ASP A 213 0.83 0.11 13.81
C ASP A 213 1.55 1.45 13.97
N GLY A 214 0.97 2.54 13.44
CA GLY A 214 1.45 3.91 13.58
C GLY A 214 1.98 4.55 12.31
N ALA A 215 2.30 5.84 12.42
CA ALA A 215 2.82 6.69 11.33
C ALA A 215 4.23 7.21 11.64
N ARG A 216 5.08 6.39 12.26
CA ARG A 216 6.38 6.80 12.76
C ARG A 216 7.39 5.66 12.73
N SER A 217 8.67 6.02 12.57
CA SER A 217 9.80 5.09 12.69
C SER A 217 10.98 5.76 13.38
N SER A 218 11.81 4.98 14.08
CA SER A 218 13.03 5.49 14.75
C SER A 218 14.08 5.95 13.74
N PHE A 219 14.08 5.37 12.53
CA PHE A 219 14.97 5.76 11.45
C PHE A 219 14.46 6.97 10.66
N GLY A 220 13.23 6.92 10.15
CA GLY A 220 12.69 7.91 9.21
C GLY A 220 11.90 9.04 9.86
N GLY A 221 11.55 8.96 11.15
CA GLY A 221 10.69 9.92 11.84
C GLY A 221 9.21 9.76 11.51
N THR A 222 8.43 10.76 11.87
CA THR A 222 6.97 10.80 11.63
C THR A 222 6.66 11.20 10.19
N PHE A 223 5.65 10.56 9.59
CA PHE A 223 5.15 10.88 8.25
C PHE A 223 3.63 11.10 8.29
N CYS A 224 3.12 11.97 7.42
CA CYS A 224 1.80 12.58 7.56
C CYS A 224 0.93 12.37 6.32
N ASN A 225 -0.39 12.48 6.51
CA ASN A 225 -1.36 12.37 5.43
C ASN A 225 -1.36 13.65 4.57
N PRO A 226 -1.21 13.57 3.25
CA PRO A 226 -1.16 14.75 2.39
C PRO A 226 -2.51 15.47 2.24
N TYR A 227 -3.64 14.85 2.63
CA TYR A 227 -4.95 15.50 2.64
C TYR A 227 -5.24 16.26 3.94
N ASP A 228 -4.56 15.90 5.03
CA ASP A 228 -4.56 16.58 6.33
C ASP A 228 -3.30 16.17 7.10
N THR A 229 -2.29 17.05 7.13
CA THR A 229 -0.98 16.73 7.71
C THR A 229 -0.97 16.54 9.23
N GLU A 230 -2.08 16.83 9.90
CA GLU A 230 -2.26 16.50 11.32
C GLU A 230 -2.72 15.06 11.55
N ARG A 231 -2.98 14.28 10.47
CA ARG A 231 -3.52 12.91 10.53
C ARG A 231 -2.51 11.86 10.07
N GLU A 232 -2.73 10.65 10.55
CA GLU A 232 -1.98 9.50 10.07
C GLU A 232 -2.37 9.16 8.62
N PRO A 233 -1.40 8.78 7.79
CA PRO A 233 -1.65 8.44 6.38
C PRO A 233 -2.01 6.96 6.16
N GLY A 234 -2.55 6.30 7.17
CA GLY A 234 -2.72 4.84 7.20
C GLY A 234 -1.46 4.15 7.75
N MET A 235 -1.39 2.82 7.62
CA MET A 235 -0.26 1.97 8.08
C MET A 235 -0.17 0.71 7.23
N SER A 236 0.92 -0.01 7.15
CA SER A 236 2.30 0.36 7.49
C SER A 236 3.03 0.91 6.27
N SER A 237 2.48 0.72 5.03
CA SER A 237 3.04 1.23 3.76
C SER A 237 2.64 2.69 3.48
N ALA A 238 2.45 3.48 4.54
CA ALA A 238 1.90 4.82 4.36
C ALA A 238 2.88 5.79 3.67
N GLY A 239 4.20 5.64 3.88
CA GLY A 239 5.18 6.41 3.11
C GLY A 239 5.10 6.11 1.61
N SER A 240 4.87 4.84 1.22
CA SER A 240 4.63 4.46 -0.18
C SER A 240 3.39 5.17 -0.73
N ALA A 241 2.27 5.15 0.03
CA ALA A 241 1.03 5.80 -0.38
C ALA A 241 1.18 7.32 -0.49
N THR A 242 1.73 7.98 0.53
CA THR A 242 1.87 9.45 0.56
C THR A 242 2.79 9.96 -0.53
N ALA A 243 3.87 9.24 -0.84
CA ALA A 243 4.78 9.57 -1.94
C ALA A 243 4.05 9.57 -3.30
N VAL A 244 3.19 8.57 -3.55
CA VAL A 244 2.39 8.51 -4.79
C VAL A 244 1.29 9.57 -4.79
N ALA A 245 0.59 9.76 -3.67
CA ALA A 245 -0.50 10.72 -3.56
C ALA A 245 -0.05 12.17 -3.80
N ALA A 246 1.11 12.55 -3.26
CA ALA A 246 1.72 13.87 -3.42
C ALA A 246 2.57 13.99 -4.69
N ASN A 247 2.53 13.01 -5.59
CA ASN A 247 3.27 13.01 -6.85
C ASN A 247 4.80 13.14 -6.66
N LEU A 248 5.39 12.45 -5.69
CA LEU A 248 6.84 12.36 -5.49
C LEU A 248 7.46 11.24 -6.32
N VAL A 249 6.65 10.29 -6.78
CA VAL A 249 7.01 9.17 -7.65
C VAL A 249 5.81 8.78 -8.54
N THR A 250 6.05 7.94 -9.55
CA THR A 250 4.98 7.43 -10.43
C THR A 250 4.08 6.45 -9.70
N CYS A 251 4.66 5.41 -9.12
CA CYS A 251 4.02 4.41 -8.26
C CYS A 251 4.96 4.04 -7.10
N ALA A 252 4.48 3.27 -6.15
CA ALA A 252 5.30 2.70 -5.10
C ALA A 252 4.92 1.25 -4.82
N ILE A 253 5.83 0.52 -4.18
CA ILE A 253 5.56 -0.85 -3.73
C ILE A 253 5.34 -0.84 -2.22
N GLY A 254 4.25 -1.45 -1.80
CA GLY A 254 3.88 -1.67 -0.41
C GLY A 254 3.94 -3.14 -0.01
N GLU A 255 3.81 -3.38 1.27
CA GLU A 255 3.61 -4.71 1.85
C GLU A 255 2.30 -4.72 2.65
N GLU A 256 1.58 -5.83 2.60
CA GLU A 256 0.41 -6.06 3.41
C GLU A 256 0.49 -7.37 4.18
N THR A 257 0.32 -7.27 5.52
CA THR A 257 0.04 -8.40 6.40
C THR A 257 -1.47 -8.47 6.70
N VAL A 258 -2.06 -7.35 7.01
CA VAL A 258 -3.47 -7.19 7.44
C VAL A 258 -4.22 -6.23 6.53
N VAL A 259 -3.79 -4.96 6.48
CA VAL A 259 -4.40 -3.86 5.71
C VAL A 259 -3.37 -2.89 5.12
N SER A 260 -2.09 -3.23 5.17
CA SER A 260 -0.99 -2.25 5.03
C SER A 260 -0.71 -1.79 3.59
N ILE A 261 -1.40 -2.28 2.58
CA ILE A 261 -1.49 -1.70 1.23
C ILE A 261 -2.82 -0.96 1.09
N ARG A 262 -3.92 -1.63 1.45
CA ARG A 262 -5.27 -1.17 1.19
C ARG A 262 -5.65 0.05 1.99
N TRP A 263 -5.39 0.06 3.30
CA TRP A 263 -5.74 1.22 4.13
C TRP A 263 -4.96 2.47 3.76
N PRO A 264 -3.62 2.47 3.66
CA PRO A 264 -2.92 3.65 3.17
C PRO A 264 -3.35 4.06 1.75
N ALA A 265 -3.69 3.13 0.84
CA ALA A 265 -4.25 3.50 -0.47
C ALA A 265 -5.60 4.22 -0.33
N ALA A 266 -6.51 3.69 0.50
CA ALA A 266 -7.83 4.27 0.74
C ALA A 266 -7.76 5.71 1.25
N VAL A 267 -6.97 5.95 2.31
CA VAL A 267 -6.88 7.27 2.96
C VAL A 267 -5.96 8.25 2.25
N ASN A 268 -5.33 7.83 1.15
CA ASN A 268 -4.52 8.67 0.26
C ASN A 268 -5.11 8.76 -1.17
N SER A 269 -6.38 8.36 -1.36
CA SER A 269 -7.09 8.44 -2.66
C SER A 269 -6.34 7.73 -3.79
N LEU A 270 -5.83 6.52 -3.55
CA LEU A 270 -5.02 5.73 -4.47
C LEU A 270 -5.67 4.38 -4.78
N VAL A 271 -5.15 3.77 -5.83
CA VAL A 271 -5.33 2.35 -6.12
C VAL A 271 -4.24 1.57 -5.39
N GLY A 272 -4.65 0.60 -4.56
CA GLY A 272 -3.74 -0.32 -3.89
C GLY A 272 -4.15 -1.75 -4.15
N LEU A 273 -3.26 -2.56 -4.72
CA LEU A 273 -3.50 -3.97 -4.95
C LEU A 273 -2.74 -4.82 -3.94
N ALA A 274 -3.45 -5.58 -3.16
CA ALA A 274 -2.93 -6.71 -2.40
C ALA A 274 -3.23 -7.99 -3.21
N PRO A 275 -2.27 -8.53 -3.98
CA PRO A 275 -2.52 -9.66 -4.87
C PRO A 275 -2.74 -10.96 -4.10
N THR A 276 -3.08 -12.04 -4.79
CA THR A 276 -3.08 -13.38 -4.21
C THR A 276 -1.77 -13.64 -3.46
N GLN A 277 -1.87 -14.21 -2.28
CA GLN A 277 -0.72 -14.40 -1.35
C GLN A 277 0.49 -15.05 -2.03
N GLU A 278 0.26 -16.00 -2.91
CA GLU A 278 1.26 -16.81 -3.56
C GLU A 278 1.70 -16.27 -4.92
N LEU A 279 1.18 -15.11 -5.34
CA LEU A 279 1.46 -14.60 -6.69
C LEU A 279 2.78 -13.85 -6.79
N VAL A 280 3.25 -13.25 -5.70
CA VAL A 280 4.44 -12.41 -5.67
C VAL A 280 5.41 -12.87 -4.59
N SER A 281 6.69 -12.97 -4.93
CA SER A 281 7.75 -13.38 -4.02
C SER A 281 7.95 -12.41 -2.86
N ARG A 282 8.20 -12.99 -1.67
CA ARG A 282 8.59 -12.29 -0.44
C ARG A 282 10.10 -12.32 -0.20
N ASP A 283 10.90 -12.85 -1.15
CA ASP A 283 12.37 -12.82 -1.08
C ASP A 283 12.87 -11.39 -0.88
N GLY A 284 13.83 -11.20 0.02
CA GLY A 284 14.35 -9.90 0.38
C GLY A 284 13.40 -9.02 1.21
N MET A 285 12.36 -9.60 1.85
CA MET A 285 11.46 -8.89 2.76
C MET A 285 11.88 -9.13 4.22
N MET A 286 12.23 -8.08 4.95
CA MET A 286 12.55 -8.20 6.37
C MET A 286 11.33 -8.67 7.16
N GLY A 287 11.45 -9.89 7.75
CA GLY A 287 10.42 -10.49 8.57
C GLY A 287 9.22 -11.08 7.81
N ALA A 288 9.44 -11.57 6.61
CA ALA A 288 8.44 -12.14 5.70
C ALA A 288 7.63 -13.30 6.32
N GLY A 289 6.48 -13.00 6.90
CA GLY A 289 5.55 -14.02 7.44
C GLY A 289 4.67 -14.67 6.35
N LEU A 290 3.96 -15.76 6.74
CA LEU A 290 3.12 -16.52 5.80
C LEU A 290 1.93 -15.74 5.22
N ASN A 291 1.50 -14.67 5.86
CA ASN A 291 0.39 -13.83 5.41
C ASN A 291 0.83 -12.44 4.92
N MET A 292 2.13 -12.24 4.71
CA MET A 292 2.67 -11.00 4.13
C MET A 292 2.74 -11.09 2.62
N ARG A 293 2.44 -10.02 1.92
CA ARG A 293 2.44 -9.94 0.45
C ARG A 293 2.86 -8.58 -0.06
N VAL A 294 3.42 -8.61 -1.26
CA VAL A 294 3.96 -7.45 -1.98
C VAL A 294 2.93 -6.96 -2.99
N GLY A 295 2.71 -5.66 -3.09
CA GLY A 295 1.78 -5.13 -4.09
C GLY A 295 2.00 -3.68 -4.45
N PRO A 296 1.52 -3.28 -5.65
CA PRO A 296 1.66 -1.93 -6.16
C PRO A 296 0.63 -0.97 -5.54
N MET A 297 1.06 0.28 -5.38
CA MET A 297 0.24 1.43 -5.03
C MET A 297 0.46 2.51 -6.10
N CYS A 298 -0.59 2.82 -6.86
CA CYS A 298 -0.53 3.74 -8.00
C CYS A 298 -1.72 4.71 -7.99
N ARG A 299 -1.71 5.71 -8.88
CA ARG A 299 -2.83 6.63 -9.03
C ARG A 299 -3.98 6.08 -9.87
N THR A 300 -3.71 5.10 -10.73
CA THR A 300 -4.71 4.48 -11.62
C THR A 300 -4.67 2.97 -11.56
N VAL A 301 -5.79 2.33 -11.87
CA VAL A 301 -5.91 0.86 -11.95
C VAL A 301 -4.99 0.30 -13.04
N GLN A 302 -4.90 1.00 -14.18
CA GLN A 302 -4.05 0.60 -15.31
C GLN A 302 -2.55 0.59 -14.92
N ASP A 303 -2.08 1.59 -14.17
CA ASP A 303 -0.70 1.64 -13.74
C ASP A 303 -0.38 0.55 -12.72
N ALA A 304 -1.31 0.25 -11.79
CA ALA A 304 -1.16 -0.85 -10.84
C ALA A 304 -1.04 -2.21 -11.55
N ALA A 305 -1.84 -2.42 -12.60
CA ALA A 305 -1.77 -3.64 -13.42
C ALA A 305 -0.44 -3.76 -14.16
N ARG A 306 0.05 -2.67 -14.80
CA ARG A 306 1.34 -2.65 -15.49
C ARG A 306 2.52 -2.93 -14.55
N VAL A 307 2.46 -2.42 -13.33
CA VAL A 307 3.49 -2.68 -12.32
C VAL A 307 3.44 -4.15 -11.88
N LEU A 308 2.24 -4.72 -11.65
CA LEU A 308 2.09 -6.14 -11.31
C LEU A 308 2.63 -7.06 -12.42
N ASP A 309 2.38 -6.74 -13.69
CA ASP A 309 2.88 -7.51 -14.83
C ASP A 309 4.40 -7.74 -14.77
N ALA A 310 5.14 -6.75 -14.29
CA ALA A 310 6.59 -6.79 -14.25
C ALA A 310 7.14 -7.79 -13.22
N PHE A 311 6.43 -8.05 -12.11
CA PHE A 311 7.03 -8.80 -11.02
C PHE A 311 6.24 -10.03 -10.52
N ALA A 312 5.01 -10.24 -10.99
CA ALA A 312 4.21 -11.40 -10.60
C ALA A 312 4.76 -12.72 -11.14
N GLY A 313 4.65 -13.79 -10.34
CA GLY A 313 4.95 -15.17 -10.74
C GLY A 313 6.01 -15.86 -9.91
N TYR A 314 6.23 -17.14 -10.23
CA TYR A 314 7.08 -18.05 -9.48
C TYR A 314 8.50 -17.52 -9.25
N ASP A 315 8.99 -17.75 -8.05
CA ASP A 315 10.36 -17.50 -7.62
C ASP A 315 10.87 -18.69 -6.77
N PRO A 316 11.96 -19.36 -7.16
CA PRO A 316 12.51 -20.46 -6.38
C PRO A 316 13.04 -20.06 -4.99
N LYS A 317 13.25 -18.77 -4.73
CA LYS A 317 13.66 -18.25 -3.41
C LYS A 317 12.48 -18.09 -2.43
N ASP A 318 11.23 -18.15 -2.90
CA ASP A 318 10.03 -18.13 -2.07
C ASP A 318 9.12 -19.31 -2.40
N GLU A 319 9.16 -20.30 -1.51
CA GLU A 319 8.43 -21.56 -1.64
C GLU A 319 6.92 -21.40 -1.84
N MET A 320 6.32 -20.31 -1.32
CA MET A 320 4.89 -20.05 -1.48
C MET A 320 4.50 -19.76 -2.93
N THR A 321 5.41 -19.22 -3.72
CA THR A 321 5.11 -18.85 -5.11
C THR A 321 4.95 -20.05 -6.04
N VAL A 322 5.26 -21.28 -5.59
CA VAL A 322 5.01 -22.52 -6.35
C VAL A 322 3.54 -22.66 -6.74
N PHE A 323 2.61 -22.17 -5.91
CA PHE A 323 1.19 -22.19 -6.22
C PHE A 323 0.79 -21.24 -7.37
N SER A 324 1.67 -20.35 -7.80
CA SER A 324 1.42 -19.46 -8.95
C SER A 324 1.72 -20.09 -10.30
N VAL A 325 2.40 -21.24 -10.31
CA VAL A 325 2.80 -21.95 -11.55
C VAL A 325 1.54 -22.31 -12.35
N ASN A 326 1.51 -21.91 -13.63
CA ASN A 326 0.39 -22.09 -14.56
C ASN A 326 -0.94 -21.42 -14.14
N ARG A 327 -0.90 -20.43 -13.20
CA ARG A 327 -2.09 -19.70 -12.77
C ARG A 327 -2.11 -18.23 -13.17
N LYS A 328 -1.02 -17.72 -13.74
CA LYS A 328 -1.03 -16.39 -14.36
C LYS A 328 -1.89 -16.41 -15.63
N PRO A 329 -2.62 -15.33 -15.92
CA PRO A 329 -3.33 -15.22 -17.19
C PRO A 329 -2.36 -15.28 -18.36
N SER A 330 -2.84 -15.74 -19.53
CA SER A 330 -2.05 -15.78 -20.77
C SER A 330 -1.76 -14.38 -21.34
N GLN A 331 -2.57 -13.40 -20.98
CA GLN A 331 -2.39 -12.00 -21.35
C GLN A 331 -1.88 -11.19 -20.16
N PRO A 332 -1.21 -10.05 -20.39
CA PRO A 332 -0.81 -9.14 -19.32
C PRO A 332 -2.00 -8.68 -18.48
N TYR A 333 -1.81 -8.50 -17.17
CA TYR A 333 -2.85 -7.97 -16.27
C TYR A 333 -3.37 -6.61 -16.72
N ALA A 334 -2.51 -5.78 -17.31
CA ALA A 334 -2.87 -4.49 -17.87
C ALA A 334 -3.95 -4.56 -18.95
N SER A 335 -4.08 -5.68 -19.66
CA SER A 335 -5.12 -5.88 -20.67
C SER A 335 -6.53 -6.01 -20.08
N PHE A 336 -6.65 -6.38 -18.80
CA PHE A 336 -7.91 -6.46 -18.08
C PHE A 336 -8.29 -5.15 -17.38
N ALA A 337 -7.40 -4.18 -17.32
CA ALA A 337 -7.59 -2.88 -16.64
C ALA A 337 -8.10 -1.78 -17.58
N VAL A 338 -8.94 -2.11 -18.55
CA VAL A 338 -9.47 -1.21 -19.59
C VAL A 338 -10.99 -1.25 -19.73
N GLU A 339 -11.65 -2.00 -18.86
CA GLU A 339 -13.11 -2.19 -18.92
C GLU A 339 -13.86 -0.90 -18.59
N LYS A 340 -15.06 -0.79 -19.17
CA LYS A 340 -15.96 0.35 -18.94
C LYS A 340 -17.35 -0.10 -18.48
N ARG A 341 -17.64 -1.39 -18.56
CA ARG A 341 -18.92 -1.98 -18.18
C ARG A 341 -18.70 -3.32 -17.47
N LEU A 342 -19.71 -3.72 -16.69
CA LEU A 342 -19.70 -4.92 -15.86
C LEU A 342 -20.86 -5.87 -16.18
N ASP A 343 -21.34 -5.85 -17.43
CA ASP A 343 -22.40 -6.75 -17.85
C ASP A 343 -21.95 -8.20 -17.69
N GLY A 344 -22.79 -9.00 -17.04
CA GLY A 344 -22.50 -10.40 -16.71
C GLY A 344 -21.69 -10.63 -15.43
N VAL A 345 -21.12 -9.60 -14.81
CA VAL A 345 -20.39 -9.71 -13.54
C VAL A 345 -21.37 -9.70 -12.36
N ARG A 346 -21.21 -10.66 -11.44
CA ARG A 346 -22.03 -10.78 -10.23
C ARG A 346 -21.21 -10.44 -9.00
N ILE A 347 -21.63 -9.44 -8.22
CA ILE A 347 -20.90 -8.92 -7.07
C ILE A 347 -21.74 -9.04 -5.81
N GLY A 348 -21.20 -9.71 -4.79
CA GLY A 348 -21.82 -9.82 -3.47
C GLY A 348 -21.45 -8.65 -2.56
N VAL A 349 -22.42 -8.09 -1.84
CA VAL A 349 -22.20 -6.99 -0.89
C VAL A 349 -22.01 -7.56 0.51
N LEU A 350 -20.84 -7.32 1.12
CA LEU A 350 -20.53 -7.73 2.49
C LEU A 350 -21.15 -6.74 3.49
N ARG A 351 -22.48 -6.86 3.70
CA ARG A 351 -23.24 -6.01 4.61
C ARG A 351 -22.82 -6.13 6.07
N GLU A 352 -22.19 -7.25 6.44
CA GLU A 352 -21.58 -7.49 7.75
C GLU A 352 -20.62 -6.39 8.20
N TYR A 353 -20.02 -5.69 7.22
CA TYR A 353 -19.05 -4.61 7.45
C TYR A 353 -19.63 -3.22 7.20
N MET A 354 -20.94 -3.11 7.00
CA MET A 354 -21.63 -1.87 6.68
C MET A 354 -22.87 -1.62 7.55
N SER A 355 -23.15 -2.47 8.52
CA SER A 355 -24.35 -2.34 9.34
C SER A 355 -24.23 -1.19 10.34
N ARG A 356 -24.98 -0.11 10.11
CA ARG A 356 -25.03 1.05 11.01
C ARG A 356 -25.47 0.72 12.43
N LYS A 357 -26.21 -0.38 12.62
CA LYS A 357 -26.61 -0.86 13.95
C LYS A 357 -25.45 -1.37 14.79
N LEU A 358 -24.35 -1.73 14.15
CA LEU A 358 -23.18 -2.32 14.77
C LEU A 358 -22.06 -1.30 15.03
N PHE A 359 -22.11 -0.11 14.41
CA PHE A 359 -20.98 0.83 14.38
C PHE A 359 -21.32 2.18 15.01
N ALA A 360 -20.26 2.93 15.34
CA ALA A 360 -20.38 4.28 15.88
C ALA A 360 -20.68 5.31 14.80
N GLN A 361 -21.04 6.53 15.20
CA GLN A 361 -21.27 7.68 14.30
C GLN A 361 -20.09 7.96 13.36
N ALA A 362 -18.85 7.67 13.79
CA ALA A 362 -17.65 7.82 12.97
C ALA A 362 -17.69 7.01 11.66
N ASP A 363 -18.49 5.95 11.61
CA ASP A 363 -18.59 5.02 10.48
C ASP A 363 -19.60 5.48 9.41
N GLU A 364 -20.54 6.35 9.74
CA GLU A 364 -21.74 6.61 8.91
C GLU A 364 -21.45 7.17 7.52
N GLU A 365 -20.59 8.18 7.42
CA GLU A 365 -20.35 8.84 6.13
C GLU A 365 -19.59 7.91 5.17
N SER A 366 -18.62 7.15 5.70
CA SER A 366 -17.89 6.14 4.94
C SER A 366 -18.83 5.04 4.43
N ILE A 367 -19.73 4.52 5.29
CA ILE A 367 -20.75 3.54 4.86
C ILE A 367 -21.62 4.12 3.75
N GLY A 368 -22.05 5.36 3.86
CA GLY A 368 -22.84 6.03 2.82
C GLY A 368 -22.10 6.15 1.48
N LEU A 369 -20.77 6.36 1.50
CA LEU A 369 -19.94 6.36 0.29
C LEU A 369 -19.88 4.97 -0.36
N ILE A 370 -19.73 3.92 0.42
CA ILE A 370 -19.71 2.54 -0.11
C ILE A 370 -21.08 2.13 -0.67
N GLU A 371 -22.17 2.55 -0.04
CA GLU A 371 -23.52 2.34 -0.59
C GLU A 371 -23.68 3.00 -1.96
N ARG A 372 -23.13 4.20 -2.16
CA ARG A 372 -23.06 4.85 -3.48
C ARG A 372 -22.20 4.06 -4.46
N ALA A 373 -21.05 3.54 -4.03
CA ALA A 373 -20.21 2.69 -4.88
C ALA A 373 -20.96 1.44 -5.35
N VAL A 374 -21.73 0.78 -4.48
CA VAL A 374 -22.59 -0.36 -4.86
C VAL A 374 -23.65 0.06 -5.90
N ALA A 375 -24.25 1.24 -5.74
CA ALA A 375 -25.20 1.77 -6.73
C ALA A 375 -24.55 2.05 -8.09
N ASP A 376 -23.32 2.55 -8.10
CA ASP A 376 -22.56 2.82 -9.32
C ASP A 376 -22.16 1.52 -10.05
N LEU A 377 -21.75 0.48 -9.32
CA LEU A 377 -21.53 -0.86 -9.90
C LEU A 377 -22.79 -1.40 -10.60
N ARG A 378 -23.96 -1.19 -10.01
CA ARG A 378 -25.25 -1.60 -10.63
C ARG A 378 -25.50 -0.81 -11.93
N LYS A 379 -25.25 0.49 -11.97
CA LYS A 379 -25.36 1.31 -13.19
C LYS A 379 -24.38 0.87 -14.28
N LEU A 380 -23.22 0.33 -13.89
CA LEU A 380 -22.23 -0.22 -14.83
C LEU A 380 -22.65 -1.56 -15.44
N GLY A 381 -23.75 -2.15 -14.99
CA GLY A 381 -24.30 -3.41 -15.50
C GLY A 381 -24.04 -4.63 -14.62
N ALA A 382 -23.36 -4.46 -13.46
CA ALA A 382 -23.17 -5.58 -12.55
C ALA A 382 -24.47 -6.07 -11.91
N THR A 383 -24.62 -7.37 -11.80
CA THR A 383 -25.66 -7.98 -10.97
C THR A 383 -25.23 -7.94 -9.51
N ILE A 384 -25.90 -7.12 -8.72
CA ILE A 384 -25.57 -6.96 -7.29
C ILE A 384 -26.41 -7.93 -6.46
N VAL A 385 -25.72 -8.81 -5.72
CA VAL A 385 -26.31 -9.71 -4.71
C VAL A 385 -26.15 -9.05 -3.35
N ASP A 386 -27.25 -8.47 -2.86
CA ASP A 386 -27.26 -7.66 -1.65
C ASP A 386 -28.28 -8.24 -0.65
N PRO A 387 -27.85 -8.72 0.52
CA PRO A 387 -28.78 -9.27 1.53
C PRO A 387 -29.62 -8.20 2.24
N GLY A 388 -29.44 -6.91 1.88
CA GLY A 388 -30.08 -5.77 2.54
C GLY A 388 -29.34 -5.26 3.76
N ALA A 389 -29.69 -4.06 4.22
CA ALA A 389 -28.95 -3.29 5.23
C ALA A 389 -28.75 -4.00 6.60
N ALA A 390 -29.60 -4.96 6.94
CA ALA A 390 -29.52 -5.76 8.17
C ALA A 390 -29.17 -7.22 7.91
N GLY A 391 -28.96 -7.60 6.65
CA GLY A 391 -28.64 -8.97 6.25
C GLY A 391 -27.16 -9.28 6.28
N GLU A 392 -26.84 -10.57 6.25
CA GLU A 392 -25.50 -11.10 6.06
C GLU A 392 -25.47 -11.99 4.83
N LEU A 393 -24.44 -11.84 3.99
CA LEU A 393 -24.42 -12.47 2.67
C LEU A 393 -24.31 -14.00 2.73
N PHE A 394 -23.59 -14.52 3.73
CA PHE A 394 -23.17 -15.92 3.77
C PHE A 394 -23.66 -16.73 4.97
N THR A 395 -24.58 -16.21 5.80
CA THR A 395 -25.00 -16.83 7.06
C THR A 395 -25.32 -18.32 6.92
N ARG A 396 -26.20 -18.71 5.97
CA ARG A 396 -26.61 -20.12 5.80
C ARG A 396 -25.46 -21.02 5.34
N CYS A 397 -24.63 -20.50 4.44
CA CYS A 397 -23.51 -21.23 3.90
C CYS A 397 -22.42 -21.42 4.98
N ILE A 398 -22.12 -20.38 5.75
CA ILE A 398 -21.15 -20.46 6.86
C ILE A 398 -21.63 -21.47 7.89
N ALA A 399 -22.90 -21.45 8.29
CA ALA A 399 -23.48 -22.42 9.22
C ALA A 399 -23.32 -23.88 8.73
N ARG A 400 -23.40 -24.09 7.43
CA ARG A 400 -23.26 -25.42 6.81
C ARG A 400 -21.82 -25.95 6.81
N TYR A 401 -20.84 -25.11 6.49
CA TYR A 401 -19.48 -25.58 6.20
C TYR A 401 -18.45 -25.27 7.30
N ALA A 402 -18.63 -24.19 8.06
CA ALA A 402 -17.62 -23.77 9.02
C ALA A 402 -17.43 -24.74 10.21
N PRO A 403 -18.48 -25.37 10.78
CA PRO A 403 -18.29 -26.33 11.87
C PRO A 403 -17.36 -27.48 11.50
N GLU A 404 -17.49 -28.02 10.30
CA GLU A 404 -16.64 -29.11 9.81
C GLU A 404 -15.23 -28.62 9.46
N LEU A 405 -15.11 -27.59 8.64
CA LEU A 405 -13.83 -27.13 8.10
C LEU A 405 -12.95 -26.41 9.12
N ALA A 406 -13.57 -25.69 10.06
CA ALA A 406 -12.90 -24.99 11.15
C ALA A 406 -13.10 -25.68 12.51
N ASN A 407 -13.28 -27.00 12.55
CA ASN A 407 -13.77 -27.76 13.69
C ASN A 407 -13.10 -27.45 15.03
N SER A 408 -11.77 -27.40 15.08
CA SER A 408 -11.02 -27.09 16.30
C SER A 408 -11.26 -25.67 16.83
N ALA A 409 -11.32 -24.68 15.92
CA ALA A 409 -11.61 -23.30 16.28
C ALA A 409 -13.08 -23.14 16.69
N PHE A 410 -13.98 -23.78 15.97
CA PHE A 410 -15.41 -23.80 16.24
C PHE A 410 -15.71 -24.43 17.62
N ALA A 411 -15.13 -25.59 17.94
CA ALA A 411 -15.32 -26.24 19.24
C ALA A 411 -14.80 -25.37 20.39
N ARG A 412 -13.65 -24.69 20.22
CA ARG A 412 -13.14 -23.74 21.25
C ARG A 412 -14.05 -22.52 21.40
N GLN A 413 -14.67 -22.06 20.34
CA GLN A 413 -15.54 -20.88 20.36
C GLN A 413 -16.91 -21.18 20.97
N TYR A 414 -17.40 -22.41 20.79
CA TYR A 414 -18.72 -22.85 21.27
C TYR A 414 -18.62 -24.08 22.20
N PRO A 415 -17.92 -23.97 23.33
CA PRO A 415 -17.67 -25.13 24.23
C PRO A 415 -18.94 -25.74 24.78
N LYS A 416 -20.03 -24.99 24.85
CA LYS A 416 -21.34 -25.52 25.31
C LYS A 416 -21.95 -26.56 24.37
N LEU A 417 -21.58 -26.55 23.10
CA LEU A 417 -21.99 -27.57 22.12
C LEU A 417 -21.14 -28.84 22.23
N PHE A 418 -19.98 -28.74 22.85
CA PHE A 418 -18.99 -29.80 23.01
C PHE A 418 -18.63 -29.95 24.51
N PRO A 419 -19.56 -30.36 25.37
CA PRO A 419 -19.29 -30.45 26.78
C PRO A 419 -18.17 -31.45 27.09
N THR A 420 -17.11 -30.97 27.73
CA THR A 420 -16.03 -31.78 28.29
C THR A 420 -16.35 -32.14 29.72
N ASP A 421 -17.38 -32.93 29.98
CA ASP A 421 -17.66 -33.37 31.33
C ASP A 421 -16.73 -34.54 31.71
N VAL A 422 -15.80 -34.28 32.60
CA VAL A 422 -14.74 -35.21 33.04
C VAL A 422 -15.31 -36.36 33.88
N SER A 423 -16.58 -36.29 34.26
CA SER A 423 -17.27 -37.29 35.11
C SER A 423 -18.00 -38.38 34.31
N ALA A 424 -18.20 -38.19 33.00
CA ALA A 424 -18.82 -39.18 32.15
C ALA A 424 -17.74 -39.99 31.42
N GLN A 425 -17.73 -41.30 31.60
CA GLN A 425 -16.89 -42.25 30.85
C GLN A 425 -17.09 -42.26 29.33
N ALA A 426 -17.88 -41.33 28.81
CA ALA A 426 -18.04 -41.00 27.41
C ALA A 426 -18.06 -39.48 27.31
N GLY A 427 -16.90 -38.86 27.06
CA GLY A 427 -16.85 -37.47 26.60
C GLY A 427 -17.83 -37.29 25.45
N ALA A 428 -18.54 -36.16 25.39
CA ALA A 428 -19.48 -35.90 24.30
C ALA A 428 -18.76 -36.16 22.97
N ASP A 429 -19.33 -37.02 22.14
CA ASP A 429 -18.75 -37.41 20.85
C ASP A 429 -18.78 -36.18 19.92
N GLN A 430 -17.66 -35.51 19.84
CA GLN A 430 -17.49 -34.34 18.98
C GLN A 430 -17.82 -34.66 17.52
N ILE A 431 -17.51 -35.88 17.07
CA ILE A 431 -17.78 -36.32 15.72
C ILE A 431 -19.29 -36.39 15.50
N ALA A 432 -20.03 -37.03 16.44
CA ALA A 432 -21.48 -37.10 16.37
C ALA A 432 -22.11 -35.71 16.39
N THR A 433 -21.61 -34.81 17.23
CA THR A 433 -22.09 -33.40 17.27
C THR A 433 -21.86 -32.69 15.93
N LEU A 434 -20.69 -32.81 15.34
CA LEU A 434 -20.39 -32.18 14.04
C LEU A 434 -21.26 -32.77 12.93
N LEU A 435 -21.50 -34.09 12.91
CA LEU A 435 -22.41 -34.73 11.95
C LEU A 435 -23.85 -34.22 12.10
N GLN A 436 -24.34 -34.08 13.33
CA GLN A 436 -25.68 -33.51 13.59
C GLN A 436 -25.80 -32.05 13.11
N LEU A 437 -24.77 -31.22 13.32
CA LEU A 437 -24.75 -29.84 12.83
C LEU A 437 -24.68 -29.78 11.31
N ARG A 438 -24.03 -30.74 10.66
CA ARG A 438 -24.02 -30.86 9.20
C ARG A 438 -25.39 -31.24 8.64
N GLU A 439 -26.10 -32.18 9.29
CA GLU A 439 -27.45 -32.61 8.92
C GLU A 439 -28.48 -31.50 9.16
N ASP A 440 -28.34 -30.76 10.25
CA ASP A 440 -29.23 -29.65 10.61
C ASP A 440 -28.43 -28.37 10.95
N PRO A 441 -28.04 -27.58 9.93
CA PRO A 441 -27.31 -26.32 10.12
C PRO A 441 -28.09 -25.25 10.92
N SER A 442 -29.41 -25.43 11.13
CA SER A 442 -30.20 -24.48 11.95
C SER A 442 -29.83 -24.53 13.44
N ARG A 443 -29.16 -25.59 13.87
CA ARG A 443 -28.65 -25.78 15.24
C ARG A 443 -27.29 -25.08 15.48
N VAL A 444 -26.64 -24.59 14.40
CA VAL A 444 -25.41 -23.81 14.54
C VAL A 444 -25.73 -22.46 15.18
N PRO A 445 -24.96 -22.02 16.20
CA PRO A 445 -25.21 -20.75 16.87
C PRO A 445 -25.29 -19.58 15.87
N PRO A 446 -26.31 -18.72 15.97
CA PRO A 446 -26.51 -17.59 15.04
C PRO A 446 -25.38 -16.55 15.12
N GLU A 447 -24.57 -16.59 16.16
CA GLU A 447 -23.39 -15.75 16.33
C GLU A 447 -22.22 -16.17 15.41
N LEU A 448 -22.30 -17.37 14.80
CA LEU A 448 -21.33 -17.79 13.80
C LEU A 448 -21.58 -17.05 12.49
N THR A 449 -20.85 -15.99 12.31
CA THR A 449 -20.90 -15.11 11.15
C THR A 449 -19.54 -15.09 10.45
N LEU A 450 -19.45 -14.44 9.28
CA LEU A 450 -18.19 -14.23 8.60
C LEU A 450 -17.17 -13.50 9.51
N ARG A 451 -17.63 -12.54 10.31
CA ARG A 451 -16.80 -11.79 11.25
C ARG A 451 -16.20 -12.68 12.34
N THR A 452 -17.04 -13.51 12.98
CA THR A 452 -16.61 -14.40 14.07
C THR A 452 -15.79 -15.59 13.56
N LEU A 453 -16.09 -16.12 12.39
CA LEU A 453 -15.27 -17.15 11.73
C LEU A 453 -13.85 -16.65 11.51
N ASN A 454 -13.69 -15.44 11.00
CA ASN A 454 -12.37 -14.88 10.78
C ASN A 454 -11.63 -14.47 12.06
N ALA A 455 -12.35 -14.03 13.08
CA ALA A 455 -11.79 -13.70 14.40
C ALA A 455 -11.33 -14.94 15.19
N GLY A 456 -11.57 -16.14 14.69
CA GLY A 456 -11.42 -17.43 15.37
C GLY A 456 -10.01 -17.86 15.81
N GLY A 457 -9.06 -16.93 15.93
CA GLY A 457 -7.80 -17.19 16.62
C GLY A 457 -6.81 -18.11 15.88
N PHE A 458 -6.69 -17.97 14.57
CA PHE A 458 -5.73 -18.71 13.76
C PHE A 458 -4.31 -18.08 13.85
N GLY A 459 -3.75 -18.05 15.06
CA GLY A 459 -2.40 -17.57 15.30
C GLY A 459 -1.31 -18.56 14.89
N ALA A 460 -0.07 -18.08 14.86
CA ALA A 460 1.11 -18.92 14.75
C ALA A 460 2.03 -18.67 15.95
N THR A 461 2.68 -19.73 16.44
CA THR A 461 3.68 -19.61 17.50
C THR A 461 5.05 -19.40 16.87
N GLY A 462 5.85 -18.48 17.41
CA GLY A 462 7.26 -18.28 17.03
C GLY A 462 7.50 -17.66 15.65
N GLU A 463 6.45 -17.39 14.87
CA GLU A 463 6.56 -16.89 13.50
C GLU A 463 7.36 -15.57 13.42
N GLY A 464 7.09 -14.62 14.32
CA GLY A 464 7.77 -13.33 14.33
C GLY A 464 9.28 -13.41 14.60
N LYS A 465 9.72 -14.36 15.45
CA LYS A 465 11.14 -14.61 15.70
C LYS A 465 11.78 -15.35 14.53
N TYR A 466 11.13 -16.39 14.03
CA TYR A 466 11.67 -17.25 12.98
C TYR A 466 11.97 -16.48 11.70
N TRP A 467 10.98 -15.74 11.18
CA TRP A 467 11.14 -15.02 9.91
C TRP A 467 12.14 -13.87 9.98
N ILE A 468 12.21 -13.17 11.11
CA ILE A 468 13.22 -12.12 11.27
C ILE A 468 14.63 -12.71 11.37
N ASN A 469 14.81 -13.81 12.10
CA ASN A 469 16.11 -14.46 12.22
C ASN A 469 16.57 -15.06 10.88
N ARG A 470 15.65 -15.69 10.11
CA ARG A 470 15.93 -16.18 8.76
C ARG A 470 16.45 -15.05 7.86
N TYR A 471 15.71 -13.94 7.78
CA TYR A 471 16.10 -12.79 6.98
C TYR A 471 17.47 -12.23 7.41
N LEU A 472 17.69 -12.03 8.71
CA LEU A 472 18.95 -11.48 9.21
C LEU A 472 20.15 -12.42 8.99
N SER A 473 19.92 -13.73 9.05
CA SER A 473 20.91 -14.74 8.69
C SER A 473 21.27 -14.69 7.20
N GLU A 474 20.26 -14.57 6.32
CA GLU A 474 20.46 -14.45 4.86
C GLU A 474 21.14 -13.12 4.50
N ARG A 475 20.82 -12.03 5.20
CA ARG A 475 21.48 -10.72 5.04
C ARG A 475 22.97 -10.76 5.39
N GLY A 476 23.37 -11.59 6.36
CA GLY A 476 24.77 -11.84 6.71
C GLY A 476 25.49 -10.67 7.37
N ASP A 477 24.80 -9.73 8.03
CA ASP A 477 25.42 -8.60 8.72
C ASP A 477 26.27 -9.06 9.92
N ALA A 478 27.42 -8.40 10.16
CA ALA A 478 28.34 -8.79 11.23
C ALA A 478 27.81 -8.46 12.64
N ASN A 479 27.01 -7.39 12.77
CA ASN A 479 26.51 -6.89 14.05
C ASN A 479 25.11 -7.40 14.40
N ILE A 480 24.25 -7.59 13.40
CA ILE A 480 22.83 -7.90 13.59
C ILE A 480 22.48 -9.19 12.82
N LYS A 481 22.41 -10.31 13.53
CA LYS A 481 22.18 -11.65 13.01
C LYS A 481 20.86 -12.27 13.45
N SER A 482 20.20 -11.65 14.43
CA SER A 482 19.02 -12.19 15.08
C SER A 482 18.10 -11.10 15.64
N ASN A 483 16.88 -11.48 16.00
CA ASN A 483 15.96 -10.62 16.73
C ASN A 483 16.52 -10.15 18.09
N ALA A 484 17.32 -10.99 18.75
CA ALA A 484 18.02 -10.62 20.00
C ALA A 484 19.04 -9.48 19.78
N ASP A 485 19.75 -9.50 18.65
CA ASP A 485 20.66 -8.40 18.30
C ASP A 485 19.89 -7.11 18.01
N LEU A 486 18.75 -7.18 17.32
CA LEU A 486 17.88 -6.01 17.11
C LEU A 486 17.40 -5.41 18.43
N ILE A 487 17.00 -6.23 19.41
CA ILE A 487 16.55 -5.76 20.74
C ILE A 487 17.65 -4.94 21.43
N THR A 488 18.91 -5.31 21.24
CA THR A 488 20.06 -4.68 21.92
C THR A 488 20.69 -3.55 21.13
N ARG A 489 20.63 -3.58 19.79
CA ARG A 489 21.35 -2.68 18.88
C ARG A 489 20.47 -1.72 18.09
N ALA A 490 19.12 -1.85 18.16
CA ALA A 490 18.21 -0.90 17.57
C ALA A 490 17.76 0.16 18.60
N ARG A 491 17.48 1.35 18.11
CA ARG A 491 16.82 2.40 18.86
C ARG A 491 15.31 2.26 18.73
N PHE A 492 14.60 2.56 19.80
CA PHE A 492 13.15 2.49 19.84
C PHE A 492 12.58 3.82 20.33
N TYR A 493 11.57 4.33 19.61
CA TYR A 493 10.79 5.45 20.10
C TYR A 493 9.64 4.96 20.98
N GLN A 494 9.17 5.82 21.87
CA GLN A 494 7.98 5.59 22.67
C GLN A 494 6.84 6.47 22.20
N ASP A 495 5.66 5.89 22.12
CA ASP A 495 4.42 6.59 21.79
C ASP A 495 3.32 6.09 22.73
N PRO A 496 2.66 6.98 23.51
CA PRO A 496 1.66 6.58 24.49
C PRO A 496 0.41 5.93 23.86
N ASN A 497 0.20 6.14 22.57
CA ASN A 497 -0.93 5.59 21.83
C ASN A 497 -0.66 4.22 21.17
N PHE A 498 0.57 3.71 21.25
CA PHE A 498 0.96 2.47 20.61
C PHE A 498 1.70 1.52 21.55
N PRO A 499 1.61 0.20 21.31
CA PRO A 499 2.42 -0.76 22.04
C PRO A 499 3.91 -0.46 21.93
N ASP A 500 4.64 -0.68 23.01
CA ASP A 500 6.10 -0.57 23.03
C ASP A 500 6.72 -1.56 22.02
N ARG A 501 7.46 -1.01 21.06
CA ARG A 501 8.10 -1.78 19.99
C ARG A 501 9.16 -2.73 20.51
N LYS A 502 9.94 -2.30 21.51
CA LYS A 502 10.95 -3.12 22.14
C LYS A 502 10.32 -4.29 22.87
N GLN A 503 9.29 -4.03 23.67
CA GLN A 503 8.55 -5.07 24.39
C GLN A 503 7.96 -6.10 23.43
N ALA A 504 7.42 -5.66 22.29
CA ALA A 504 6.88 -6.59 21.29
C ALA A 504 7.96 -7.51 20.70
N ARG A 505 9.20 -7.00 20.48
CA ARG A 505 10.34 -7.80 20.06
C ARG A 505 10.82 -8.76 21.15
N GLU A 506 10.89 -8.31 22.39
CA GLU A 506 11.22 -9.13 23.55
C GLU A 506 10.21 -10.26 23.76
N GLN A 507 8.93 -9.98 23.56
CA GLN A 507 7.87 -11.01 23.63
C GLN A 507 8.05 -12.06 22.51
N ALA A 508 8.30 -11.63 21.28
CA ALA A 508 8.58 -12.54 20.18
C ALA A 508 9.81 -13.42 20.44
N GLU A 509 10.86 -12.84 21.06
CA GLU A 509 12.12 -13.54 21.38
C GLU A 509 11.93 -14.72 22.36
N ARG A 510 10.91 -14.68 23.22
CA ARG A 510 10.62 -15.75 24.18
C ARG A 510 10.16 -17.06 23.52
N ALA A 511 9.77 -17.02 22.25
CA ALA A 511 9.35 -18.21 21.55
C ALA A 511 10.51 -19.21 21.38
N THR A 512 10.25 -20.47 21.72
CA THR A 512 11.22 -21.58 21.62
C THR A 512 10.85 -22.60 20.55
N ALA A 513 9.66 -22.47 19.96
CA ALA A 513 9.16 -23.35 18.90
C ALA A 513 8.50 -22.53 17.79
N LEU A 514 8.53 -23.09 16.59
CA LEU A 514 7.75 -22.60 15.45
C LEU A 514 6.57 -23.53 15.21
N ASP A 515 5.36 -23.03 15.31
CA ASP A 515 4.15 -23.74 14.90
C ASP A 515 3.24 -22.81 14.09
N THR A 516 3.13 -23.08 12.82
CA THR A 516 2.27 -22.38 11.85
C THR A 516 1.04 -23.22 11.45
N SER A 517 0.87 -24.41 12.01
CA SER A 517 -0.19 -25.35 11.63
C SER A 517 -1.59 -24.75 11.79
N VAL A 518 -1.85 -24.10 12.92
CA VAL A 518 -3.14 -23.44 13.21
C VAL A 518 -3.45 -22.33 12.21
N ARG A 519 -2.44 -21.54 11.83
CA ARG A 519 -2.58 -20.50 10.79
C ARG A 519 -2.91 -21.08 9.43
N LEU A 520 -2.17 -22.11 9.01
CA LEU A 520 -2.40 -22.77 7.72
C LEU A 520 -3.75 -23.47 7.66
N GLN A 521 -4.14 -24.17 8.73
CA GLN A 521 -5.45 -24.80 8.85
C GLN A 521 -6.58 -23.76 8.79
N GLY A 522 -6.45 -22.67 9.56
CA GLY A 522 -7.43 -21.61 9.59
C GLY A 522 -7.59 -20.92 8.24
N ARG A 523 -6.47 -20.63 7.57
CA ARG A 523 -6.47 -20.07 6.22
C ARG A 523 -7.19 -21.00 5.24
N PHE A 524 -6.84 -22.28 5.21
CA PHE A 524 -7.50 -23.27 4.37
C PHE A 524 -9.01 -23.34 4.65
N ALA A 525 -9.40 -23.42 5.92
CA ALA A 525 -10.80 -23.50 6.31
C ALA A 525 -11.59 -22.26 5.87
N VAL A 526 -11.10 -21.06 6.20
CA VAL A 526 -11.80 -19.81 5.85
C VAL A 526 -11.85 -19.61 4.33
N GLN A 527 -10.75 -19.89 3.61
CA GLN A 527 -10.76 -19.83 2.15
C GLN A 527 -11.80 -20.78 1.56
N THR A 528 -11.81 -22.04 2.01
CA THR A 528 -12.74 -23.06 1.48
C THR A 528 -14.19 -22.67 1.75
N VAL A 529 -14.53 -22.22 2.97
CA VAL A 529 -15.87 -21.73 3.31
C VAL A 529 -16.27 -20.58 2.40
N LEU A 530 -15.42 -19.56 2.26
CA LEU A 530 -15.73 -18.39 1.43
C LEU A 530 -15.89 -18.74 -0.05
N LEU A 531 -14.99 -19.55 -0.59
CA LEU A 531 -15.04 -19.97 -1.99
C LEU A 531 -16.30 -20.78 -2.29
N GLN A 532 -16.70 -21.67 -1.36
CA GLN A 532 -17.94 -22.43 -1.46
C GLN A 532 -19.16 -21.51 -1.43
N CYS A 533 -19.18 -20.53 -0.52
CA CYS A 533 -20.27 -19.56 -0.41
C CYS A 533 -20.38 -18.65 -1.65
N MET A 534 -19.24 -18.20 -2.19
CA MET A 534 -19.22 -17.46 -3.44
C MET A 534 -19.74 -18.33 -4.61
N GLN A 535 -19.40 -19.62 -4.63
CA GLN A 535 -19.85 -20.54 -5.69
C GLN A 535 -21.35 -20.81 -5.61
N GLU A 536 -21.91 -21.07 -4.41
CA GLU A 536 -23.36 -21.28 -4.24
C GLU A 536 -24.20 -20.10 -4.75
N GLN A 537 -23.69 -18.88 -4.56
CA GLN A 537 -24.36 -17.66 -5.02
C GLN A 537 -23.90 -17.20 -6.42
N ARG A 538 -23.00 -17.96 -7.06
CA ARG A 538 -22.41 -17.65 -8.38
C ARG A 538 -21.79 -16.25 -8.43
N LEU A 539 -21.05 -15.88 -7.39
CA LEU A 539 -20.39 -14.57 -7.30
C LEU A 539 -19.02 -14.61 -7.98
N ASP A 540 -18.74 -13.59 -8.78
CA ASP A 540 -17.41 -13.36 -9.36
C ASP A 540 -16.52 -12.61 -8.39
N ALA A 541 -17.09 -11.66 -7.63
CA ALA A 541 -16.37 -10.85 -6.67
C ALA A 541 -17.27 -10.44 -5.49
N LEU A 542 -16.61 -9.86 -4.48
CA LEU A 542 -17.25 -9.22 -3.32
C LEU A 542 -16.89 -7.73 -3.29
N VAL A 543 -17.78 -6.93 -2.70
CA VAL A 543 -17.53 -5.51 -2.40
C VAL A 543 -17.71 -5.26 -0.91
N SER A 544 -16.75 -4.50 -0.33
CA SER A 544 -16.82 -4.07 1.08
C SER A 544 -16.16 -2.71 1.27
N PRO A 545 -16.42 -2.00 2.40
CA PRO A 545 -15.53 -0.92 2.78
C PRO A 545 -14.12 -1.46 3.09
N MET A 546 -13.08 -0.68 2.73
CA MET A 546 -11.74 -0.93 3.25
C MET A 546 -11.69 -0.59 4.75
N SER A 547 -12.16 0.59 5.09
CA SER A 547 -12.36 1.07 6.45
C SER A 547 -13.62 1.94 6.50
N THR A 548 -14.33 1.89 7.61
CA THR A 548 -15.49 2.76 7.86
C THR A 548 -15.13 3.97 8.71
N ILE A 549 -13.95 3.99 9.34
CA ILE A 549 -13.46 5.10 10.15
C ILE A 549 -12.49 5.99 9.38
N PRO A 550 -12.51 7.32 9.61
CA PRO A 550 -11.52 8.22 9.03
C PRO A 550 -10.13 8.00 9.65
N PRO A 551 -9.05 8.43 8.97
CA PRO A 551 -7.72 8.45 9.57
C PRO A 551 -7.71 9.40 10.77
N ARG A 552 -7.23 8.91 11.92
CA ARG A 552 -7.19 9.66 13.17
C ARG A 552 -6.10 10.74 13.13
N LYS A 553 -6.17 11.70 14.02
CA LYS A 553 -5.06 12.64 14.26
C LYS A 553 -3.84 11.91 14.83
N LEU A 554 -2.64 12.36 14.50
CA LEU A 554 -1.37 11.73 14.87
C LEU A 554 -1.21 11.48 16.38
N THR A 555 -1.73 12.39 17.20
CA THR A 555 -1.66 12.32 18.66
C THR A 555 -2.96 11.83 19.33
N ALA A 556 -3.97 11.45 18.52
CA ALA A 556 -5.24 10.97 19.05
C ALA A 556 -5.12 9.53 19.60
N PRO A 557 -5.93 9.18 20.61
CA PRO A 557 -6.03 7.80 21.03
C PRO A 557 -6.54 6.88 19.92
N ARG A 558 -6.27 5.60 20.06
CA ARG A 558 -6.74 4.60 19.09
C ARG A 558 -8.27 4.50 19.11
N GLU A 559 -8.84 4.29 17.93
CA GLU A 559 -10.25 3.93 17.82
C GLU A 559 -10.49 2.57 18.48
N PRO A 560 -11.50 2.41 19.34
CA PRO A 560 -11.80 1.12 19.93
C PRO A 560 -12.29 0.12 18.88
N ALA A 561 -12.04 -1.16 19.12
CA ALA A 561 -12.70 -2.22 18.37
C ALA A 561 -14.20 -2.22 18.64
N VAL A 562 -15.02 -2.32 17.61
CA VAL A 562 -16.48 -2.31 17.70
C VAL A 562 -17.06 -3.46 16.88
N ASN A 563 -17.76 -4.38 17.54
CA ASN A 563 -18.49 -5.48 16.87
C ASN A 563 -17.67 -6.24 15.81
N GLY A 564 -16.39 -6.48 16.10
CA GLY A 564 -15.45 -7.17 15.20
C GLY A 564 -14.73 -6.25 14.21
N ARG A 565 -15.10 -4.97 14.10
CA ARG A 565 -14.27 -3.96 13.42
C ARG A 565 -13.04 -3.68 14.28
N THR A 566 -11.86 -3.83 13.68
CA THR A 566 -10.61 -3.48 14.35
C THR A 566 -10.42 -1.95 14.40
N PRO A 567 -9.50 -1.43 15.22
CA PRO A 567 -9.19 0.00 15.27
C PRO A 567 -8.75 0.64 13.95
N ILE A 568 -8.41 -0.17 12.95
CA ILE A 568 -7.85 0.25 11.65
C ILE A 568 -8.74 -0.12 10.47
N GLY A 569 -9.87 -0.77 10.69
CA GLY A 569 -10.80 -1.22 9.65
C GLY A 569 -10.94 -2.74 9.58
N TRP A 570 -11.26 -3.26 8.39
CA TRP A 570 -11.56 -4.68 8.18
C TRP A 570 -10.37 -5.45 7.63
N SER A 571 -9.73 -6.24 8.47
CA SER A 571 -8.53 -7.00 8.11
C SER A 571 -8.80 -8.38 7.50
N LEU A 572 -10.05 -8.80 7.51
CA LEU A 572 -10.51 -10.15 7.30
C LEU A 572 -9.84 -10.91 6.16
N ILE A 573 -9.95 -10.37 4.97
CA ILE A 573 -9.68 -11.11 3.75
C ILE A 573 -8.21 -11.01 3.35
N GLY A 574 -7.54 -9.94 3.78
CA GLY A 574 -6.11 -9.79 3.64
C GLY A 574 -5.33 -10.96 4.23
N GLN A 575 -5.63 -11.33 5.45
CA GLN A 575 -4.93 -12.41 6.16
C GLN A 575 -5.19 -13.80 5.58
N GLN A 576 -6.25 -13.98 4.81
CA GLN A 576 -6.62 -15.25 4.21
C GLN A 576 -6.10 -15.44 2.78
N GLY A 577 -5.30 -14.50 2.27
CA GLY A 577 -4.61 -14.64 0.99
C GLY A 577 -5.46 -14.36 -0.26
N PHE A 578 -6.70 -13.88 -0.11
CA PHE A 578 -7.50 -13.43 -1.25
C PHE A 578 -6.90 -12.18 -1.89
N PRO A 579 -6.92 -12.05 -3.23
CA PRO A 579 -6.56 -10.81 -3.88
C PRO A 579 -7.62 -9.75 -3.63
N VAL A 580 -7.18 -8.54 -3.32
CA VAL A 580 -8.05 -7.39 -3.05
C VAL A 580 -7.46 -6.15 -3.71
N ILE A 581 -8.31 -5.41 -4.42
CA ILE A 581 -7.96 -4.09 -4.93
C ILE A 581 -8.80 -3.03 -4.22
N THR A 582 -8.14 -2.03 -3.66
CA THR A 582 -8.77 -0.83 -3.11
C THR A 582 -8.74 0.26 -4.17
N VAL A 583 -9.86 0.95 -4.37
CA VAL A 583 -9.95 2.12 -5.24
C VAL A 583 -10.66 3.28 -4.51
N PRO A 584 -10.42 4.54 -4.89
CA PRO A 584 -11.11 5.69 -4.30
C PRO A 584 -12.63 5.61 -4.47
N ALA A 585 -13.37 5.74 -3.36
CA ALA A 585 -14.85 5.77 -3.33
C ALA A 585 -15.42 7.18 -3.13
N GLY A 586 -14.58 8.17 -2.93
CA GLY A 586 -14.98 9.55 -2.68
C GLY A 586 -14.31 10.15 -1.45
N PHE A 587 -14.93 11.20 -0.89
CA PHE A 587 -14.39 11.95 0.23
C PHE A 587 -15.44 12.12 1.32
N ALA A 588 -15.09 11.77 2.55
CA ALA A 588 -15.86 12.09 3.74
C ALA A 588 -15.73 13.60 4.04
N ARG A 589 -16.87 14.25 4.29
CA ARG A 589 -16.98 15.71 4.47
C ARG A 589 -17.28 16.09 5.91
N SER A 590 -17.91 15.20 6.65
CA SER A 590 -18.36 15.38 8.02
C SER A 590 -17.89 14.17 8.82
N ILE A 591 -16.85 14.35 9.63
CA ILE A 591 -16.18 13.27 10.34
C ILE A 591 -16.26 13.48 11.84
N TRP A 592 -15.97 12.40 12.59
CA TRP A 592 -15.87 12.41 14.03
C TRP A 592 -14.45 12.08 14.46
N ASP A 593 -13.84 12.92 15.27
CA ASP A 593 -12.52 12.70 15.84
C ASP A 593 -12.60 12.03 17.20
N ARG A 594 -11.66 11.13 17.48
CA ARG A 594 -11.50 10.50 18.79
C ARG A 594 -10.58 11.35 19.67
N VAL A 595 -11.02 11.67 20.87
CA VAL A 595 -10.22 12.38 21.89
C VAL A 595 -10.17 11.62 23.19
N ALA A 596 -9.11 11.81 23.98
CA ALA A 596 -9.01 11.24 25.31
C ALA A 596 -10.01 11.91 26.26
N GLU A 597 -10.63 11.12 27.17
CA GLU A 597 -11.53 11.59 28.21
C GLU A 597 -11.37 10.70 29.45
N GLY A 598 -10.76 11.25 30.49
CA GLY A 598 -10.40 10.45 31.67
C GLY A 598 -9.55 9.22 31.30
N ASN A 599 -9.98 8.04 31.74
CA ASN A 599 -9.33 6.77 31.38
C ASN A 599 -9.88 6.15 30.07
N GLY A 600 -10.73 6.86 29.35
CA GLY A 600 -11.38 6.39 28.12
C GLY A 600 -11.22 7.36 26.95
N THR A 601 -12.14 7.25 26.01
CA THR A 601 -12.17 8.11 24.84
C THR A 601 -13.60 8.47 24.46
N ARG A 602 -13.80 9.63 23.83
CA ARG A 602 -15.09 10.04 23.25
C ARG A 602 -14.95 10.54 21.82
N LEU A 603 -16.03 10.57 21.07
CA LEU A 603 -16.11 11.20 19.77
C LEU A 603 -16.43 12.70 19.92
N VAL A 604 -15.75 13.51 19.09
CA VAL A 604 -16.00 14.95 18.95
C VAL A 604 -16.30 15.23 17.50
N GLY A 605 -17.40 15.90 17.26
CA GLY A 605 -17.81 16.24 15.89
C GLY A 605 -19.31 16.49 15.76
N PRO A 606 -19.83 16.55 14.52
CA PRO A 606 -19.05 16.39 13.30
C PRO A 606 -18.12 17.57 13.02
N VAL A 607 -16.92 17.30 12.51
CA VAL A 607 -15.98 18.30 12.03
C VAL A 607 -15.92 18.27 10.50
N SER A 608 -15.82 19.45 9.87
CA SER A 608 -15.68 19.55 8.42
C SER A 608 -14.30 19.06 7.98
N ALA A 609 -14.27 18.22 6.96
CA ALA A 609 -13.05 17.62 6.41
C ALA A 609 -13.19 17.36 4.91
N ALA A 610 -12.14 16.85 4.28
CA ALA A 610 -12.17 16.30 2.93
C ALA A 610 -11.19 15.10 2.86
N LEU A 611 -11.57 14.02 3.55
CA LEU A 611 -10.72 12.84 3.71
C LEU A 611 -11.12 11.73 2.75
N PRO A 612 -10.16 11.15 2.02
CA PRO A 612 -10.44 10.06 1.09
C PRO A 612 -10.99 8.83 1.78
N VAL A 613 -11.91 8.14 1.10
CA VAL A 613 -12.47 6.85 1.48
C VAL A 613 -12.26 5.87 0.33
N GLY A 614 -11.88 4.63 0.64
CA GLY A 614 -11.68 3.57 -0.33
C GLY A 614 -12.72 2.47 -0.25
N VAL A 615 -13.00 1.86 -1.40
CA VAL A 615 -13.81 0.64 -1.53
C VAL A 615 -12.92 -0.51 -1.95
N ASP A 616 -13.12 -1.68 -1.33
CA ASP A 616 -12.43 -2.92 -1.66
C ASP A 616 -13.28 -3.78 -2.60
N PHE A 617 -12.64 -4.26 -3.67
CA PHE A 617 -13.13 -5.36 -4.49
C PHE A 617 -12.26 -6.59 -4.22
N ILE A 618 -12.91 -7.74 -4.02
CA ILE A 618 -12.27 -8.97 -3.58
C ILE A 618 -12.65 -10.07 -4.57
N ALA A 619 -11.66 -10.79 -5.11
CA ALA A 619 -11.89 -11.89 -6.04
C ALA A 619 -11.37 -13.23 -5.48
N ARG A 620 -11.54 -14.30 -6.23
CA ARG A 620 -10.94 -15.61 -5.91
C ARG A 620 -9.42 -15.55 -6.03
N PRO A 621 -8.67 -16.36 -5.30
CA PRO A 621 -7.22 -16.47 -5.50
C PRO A 621 -6.85 -16.71 -6.97
N PHE A 622 -5.88 -15.94 -7.46
CA PHE A 622 -5.40 -15.89 -8.84
C PHE A 622 -6.38 -15.30 -9.87
N ASP A 623 -7.43 -14.62 -9.40
CA ASP A 623 -8.37 -13.91 -10.27
C ASP A 623 -8.21 -12.38 -10.19
N GLU A 624 -6.97 -11.92 -10.18
CA GLU A 624 -6.63 -10.49 -10.34
C GLU A 624 -7.23 -9.89 -11.64
N PRO A 625 -7.36 -10.64 -12.75
CA PRO A 625 -8.07 -10.14 -13.93
C PRO A 625 -9.48 -9.62 -13.63
N MET A 626 -10.26 -10.32 -12.82
CA MET A 626 -11.60 -9.87 -12.42
C MET A 626 -11.54 -8.58 -11.60
N LEU A 627 -10.56 -8.46 -10.68
CA LEU A 627 -10.36 -7.23 -9.92
C LEU A 627 -10.06 -6.04 -10.82
N PHE A 628 -9.17 -6.20 -11.81
CA PHE A 628 -8.82 -5.13 -12.74
C PHE A 628 -10.00 -4.74 -13.62
N ARG A 629 -10.82 -5.69 -14.08
CA ARG A 629 -12.05 -5.41 -14.82
C ARG A 629 -13.03 -4.56 -14.00
N ILE A 630 -13.33 -4.97 -12.77
CA ILE A 630 -14.27 -4.26 -11.89
C ILE A 630 -13.72 -2.87 -11.55
N ALA A 631 -12.47 -2.81 -11.10
CA ALA A 631 -11.85 -1.57 -10.64
C ALA A 631 -11.70 -0.55 -11.78
N SER A 632 -11.29 -0.96 -13.00
CA SER A 632 -11.14 -0.03 -14.12
C SER A 632 -12.48 0.51 -14.61
N ALA A 633 -13.53 -0.32 -14.68
CA ALA A 633 -14.88 0.14 -15.03
C ALA A 633 -15.40 1.15 -14.00
N TYR A 634 -15.19 0.88 -12.71
CA TYR A 634 -15.60 1.77 -11.63
C TYR A 634 -14.80 3.07 -11.65
N GLU A 635 -13.47 3.01 -11.75
CA GLU A 635 -12.59 4.19 -11.85
C GLU A 635 -12.95 5.09 -13.02
N ALA A 636 -13.15 4.51 -14.22
CA ALA A 636 -13.49 5.26 -15.43
C ALA A 636 -14.84 6.00 -15.30
N ALA A 637 -15.82 5.40 -14.63
CA ALA A 637 -17.14 5.97 -14.45
C ALA A 637 -17.18 7.05 -13.37
N THR A 638 -16.44 6.89 -12.27
CA THR A 638 -16.59 7.72 -11.07
C THR A 638 -15.53 8.81 -10.93
N ARG A 639 -14.29 8.52 -11.35
CA ARG A 639 -13.15 9.45 -11.28
C ARG A 639 -13.01 10.12 -9.91
N HIS A 640 -13.13 9.34 -8.85
CA HIS A 640 -13.12 9.85 -7.47
C HIS A 640 -11.75 10.33 -6.99
N ARG A 641 -10.64 9.90 -7.64
CA ARG A 641 -9.32 10.41 -7.28
C ARG A 641 -9.26 11.94 -7.48
N ARG A 642 -8.69 12.61 -6.47
CA ARG A 642 -8.28 14.00 -6.53
C ARG A 642 -6.90 14.15 -5.91
N PRO A 643 -5.99 14.96 -6.47
CA PRO A 643 -4.71 15.23 -5.83
C PRO A 643 -4.92 15.95 -4.48
N PRO A 644 -4.00 15.79 -3.52
CA PRO A 644 -4.07 16.51 -2.26
C PRO A 644 -3.87 18.02 -2.49
N PRO A 645 -4.69 18.88 -1.84
CA PRO A 645 -4.81 20.30 -2.21
C PRO A 645 -3.52 21.12 -2.02
N ASP A 646 -2.71 20.80 -1.00
CA ASP A 646 -1.50 21.56 -0.65
C ASP A 646 -0.24 21.06 -1.36
N PHE A 647 -0.36 20.08 -2.27
CA PHE A 647 0.73 19.42 -2.98
C PHE A 647 0.63 19.55 -4.51
N GLY A 648 0.14 20.68 -4.96
CA GLY A 648 -0.13 21.01 -6.36
C GLY A 648 1.11 21.24 -7.23
N PRO A 649 0.93 21.87 -8.40
CA PRO A 649 2.00 22.19 -9.32
C PRO A 649 3.08 23.07 -8.68
N LEU A 650 4.33 22.77 -8.98
CA LEU A 650 5.42 23.66 -8.59
C LEU A 650 5.48 24.90 -9.50
N PRO A 651 5.84 26.08 -8.97
CA PRO A 651 6.01 27.26 -9.79
C PRO A 651 7.06 27.01 -10.89
N ALA A 652 6.78 27.53 -12.08
CA ALA A 652 7.75 27.47 -13.18
C ALA A 652 9.06 28.15 -12.74
N ARG A 653 10.22 27.53 -13.03
CA ARG A 653 11.51 28.18 -12.81
C ARG A 653 11.54 29.47 -13.65
N ARG A 654 11.73 30.60 -12.96
CA ARG A 654 12.03 31.89 -13.59
C ARG A 654 13.40 31.86 -14.25
#